data_b779bf015802457eaed79a0acb2566c7
#
_entry.id   b779bf015802457eaed79a0acb2566c7
#
_cell.length_a   1.000
_cell.length_b   1.000
_cell.length_c   1.000
_cell.angle_alpha   90.00
_cell.angle_beta   90.00
_cell.angle_gamma   90.00
#
_symmetry.space_group_name_H-M   'P 1'
#
loop_
_entity.id
_entity.type
_entity.pdbx_description
1 polymer ?
#
loop_
_entity_poly.entity_id
_entity_poly.type
_entity_poly.pdbx_seq_one_letter_code
_entity_poly.pdbx_strand_id
1 'polypeptide(L)'
;MRIGLVLDEPNVRSERFEALVKQELQALVGRTVEVQFPEALRRVSDGTIEGVAADVEAVLANEAVDMLITLDFLGSSYAAQRAPWPTPVIAAFILDYELQDIPFAQGASGVPNLSYLTFPPQVIRDLETFQSIVPFETVEFLVIEDAFSVFPELVDRMQADAARVGVRLRAHPVGPTAAAALDRLPADAEAVYVAPMNHMAPGELGRLAEGLLARGLPSFTIAGAPDVEAGLMASLNAESLPRLARRVALHAHRIMLGDAPSELPVQFDAGEELVFNMAVIRELGIAPPLGLILEARRLNEVPEVSGPQLTLQSSMEGGIAANLTLTAERQALAARAQDVRLARSALLPTVTSSLTGVLVDESVAENSFGMQAQRSLDGALTVQQVLFSEGARAGVSIQRSLLDAETATLETLRLDIALEAAEAYLNVLRAQTLEQVQQDNLELTRTSLRLAEVRERIGAAGPGERLRLQSELSQRRADRVSAYAQRRAAEIALNQVLNRPLADEFVTAPLEAGGQTLIDQSLLAGELQSLGKFLVLGDFLTQEAFGRAPELQALEAAIQAQERLLVSRRRAFFLPTIGLQGEVSTNLATGGAGAEPLALPPELTGGLSTSEVTDFPWSLGLSASLPLFEGTARDARRQQALAELADLQFQRDLAAQRIEQAVRTRLQFAQASLATITEQEAAAEAALRSLDLVTDAYGQGVAEVFDLLEAQNRRLLAELGVANAIYDFLIDLSALERAIGGFEVLASPDDKAAFRERLERFYQEAAPPRLR
;
A
#
# COMPACT_ATOMS: atom_id res chain seq x y z
N MET A 1 22.37 -22.19 47.39
CA MET A 1 21.09 -21.83 48.00
C MET A 1 20.02 -22.80 47.52
N ARG A 2 19.27 -23.36 48.48
CA ARG A 2 18.23 -24.39 48.21
C ARG A 2 16.85 -23.76 48.29
N ILE A 3 16.12 -23.78 47.16
CA ILE A 3 14.82 -23.14 47.03
C ILE A 3 13.73 -24.19 47.04
N GLY A 4 12.77 -24.02 47.96
CA GLY A 4 11.55 -24.79 48.01
C GLY A 4 10.50 -24.21 47.04
N LEU A 5 9.72 -25.11 46.43
CA LEU A 5 8.63 -24.73 45.52
C LEU A 5 7.33 -25.41 45.96
N VAL A 6 6.25 -24.63 46.02
CA VAL A 6 4.93 -25.16 46.31
C VAL A 6 3.96 -24.74 45.19
N LEU A 7 3.27 -25.73 44.60
CA LEU A 7 2.21 -25.60 43.60
C LEU A 7 0.90 -26.03 44.23
N ASP A 8 -0.21 -25.36 43.87
CA ASP A 8 -1.53 -25.66 44.47
C ASP A 8 -2.09 -26.99 43.97
N GLU A 9 -1.91 -27.30 42.72
CA GLU A 9 -2.38 -28.54 42.09
C GLU A 9 -1.54 -28.88 40.82
N PRO A 10 -1.60 -30.12 40.31
CA PRO A 10 -0.92 -30.49 39.09
C PRO A 10 -1.68 -29.87 37.89
N ASN A 11 -1.12 -28.82 37.28
CA ASN A 11 -1.65 -28.25 36.03
C ASN A 11 -0.52 -27.75 35.11
N VAL A 12 -0.79 -27.73 33.81
CA VAL A 12 0.19 -27.38 32.77
C VAL A 12 0.72 -25.95 32.91
N ARG A 13 -0.12 -25.03 33.35
CA ARG A 13 0.26 -23.60 33.48
C ARG A 13 1.23 -23.40 34.64
N SER A 14 0.98 -24.00 35.78
CA SER A 14 1.82 -23.93 36.98
C SER A 14 3.17 -24.60 36.73
N GLU A 15 3.20 -25.76 36.05
CA GLU A 15 4.44 -26.43 35.64
C GLU A 15 5.25 -25.58 34.62
N ARG A 16 4.59 -24.93 33.68
CA ARG A 16 5.25 -23.99 32.77
C ARG A 16 5.81 -22.78 33.50
N PHE A 17 5.07 -22.25 34.46
CA PHE A 17 5.52 -21.12 35.28
C PHE A 17 6.75 -21.51 36.16
N GLU A 18 6.69 -22.65 36.77
CA GLU A 18 7.83 -23.23 37.51
C GLU A 18 9.08 -23.33 36.62
N ALA A 19 8.94 -23.88 35.41
CA ALA A 19 10.04 -24.02 34.47
C ALA A 19 10.64 -22.65 34.08
N LEU A 20 9.78 -21.65 33.79
CA LEU A 20 10.21 -20.28 33.50
C LEU A 20 10.91 -19.60 34.67
N VAL A 21 10.40 -19.75 35.92
CA VAL A 21 11.07 -19.19 37.12
C VAL A 21 12.45 -19.80 37.31
N LYS A 22 12.58 -21.13 37.16
CA LYS A 22 13.89 -21.81 37.23
C LYS A 22 14.85 -21.31 36.16
N GLN A 23 14.39 -21.20 34.92
CA GLN A 23 15.20 -20.73 33.80
C GLN A 23 15.65 -19.27 33.96
N GLU A 24 14.76 -18.35 34.31
CA GLU A 24 15.07 -16.94 34.54
C GLU A 24 16.03 -16.77 35.73
N LEU A 25 15.83 -17.48 36.82
CA LEU A 25 16.71 -17.40 37.97
C LEU A 25 18.11 -17.95 37.67
N GLN A 26 18.24 -19.07 36.96
CA GLN A 26 19.52 -19.61 36.51
C GLN A 26 20.25 -18.63 35.58
N ALA A 27 19.51 -17.93 34.68
CA ALA A 27 20.07 -16.93 33.78
C ALA A 27 20.61 -15.69 34.56
N LEU A 28 19.88 -15.22 35.60
CA LEU A 28 20.25 -14.05 36.38
C LEU A 28 21.44 -14.31 37.31
N VAL A 29 21.48 -15.48 37.97
CA VAL A 29 22.51 -15.80 38.98
C VAL A 29 23.85 -16.15 38.33
N GLY A 30 23.85 -16.64 37.10
CA GLY A 30 25.04 -17.00 36.35
C GLY A 30 25.92 -18.04 37.11
N ARG A 31 27.26 -17.76 37.19
CA ARG A 31 28.19 -18.65 37.89
C ARG A 31 28.54 -18.21 39.32
N THR A 32 27.86 -17.18 39.81
CA THR A 32 28.24 -16.51 41.07
C THR A 32 27.70 -17.22 42.32
N VAL A 33 26.50 -17.83 42.24
CA VAL A 33 25.84 -18.58 43.33
C VAL A 33 25.23 -19.86 42.71
N GLU A 34 25.48 -20.99 43.39
CA GLU A 34 24.84 -22.25 43.01
C GLU A 34 23.42 -22.30 43.58
N VAL A 35 22.41 -22.28 42.68
CA VAL A 35 20.99 -22.42 43.04
C VAL A 35 20.56 -23.86 42.78
N GLN A 36 19.95 -24.47 43.77
CA GLN A 36 19.44 -25.84 43.73
C GLN A 36 17.95 -25.85 44.04
N PHE A 37 17.21 -26.67 43.31
CA PHE A 37 15.78 -26.94 43.52
C PHE A 37 15.63 -28.43 43.88
N PRO A 38 15.87 -28.79 45.15
CA PRO A 38 15.82 -30.21 45.53
C PRO A 38 14.40 -30.74 45.41
N GLU A 39 14.24 -31.94 44.83
CA GLU A 39 12.94 -32.58 44.71
C GLU A 39 12.23 -32.81 46.05
N ALA A 40 12.98 -33.01 47.11
CA ALA A 40 12.42 -33.10 48.45
C ALA A 40 11.77 -31.80 48.98
N LEU A 41 12.10 -30.65 48.38
CA LEU A 41 11.55 -29.33 48.72
C LEU A 41 10.53 -28.83 47.67
N ARG A 42 10.20 -29.66 46.66
CA ARG A 42 9.13 -29.43 45.70
C ARG A 42 7.89 -30.15 46.16
N ARG A 43 6.78 -29.42 46.30
CA ARG A 43 5.47 -29.94 46.67
C ARG A 43 4.43 -29.56 45.60
N VAL A 44 3.58 -30.51 45.28
CA VAL A 44 2.39 -30.29 44.45
C VAL A 44 1.22 -30.77 45.28
N SER A 45 0.39 -29.85 45.70
CA SER A 45 -0.72 -30.09 46.64
C SER A 45 -1.93 -30.69 45.91
N ASP A 46 -3.00 -30.90 46.65
CA ASP A 46 -4.26 -31.51 46.17
C ASP A 46 -5.33 -30.49 45.74
N GLY A 47 -4.94 -29.20 45.65
CA GLY A 47 -5.86 -28.12 45.29
C GLY A 47 -6.74 -27.60 46.43
N THR A 48 -6.61 -28.15 47.66
CA THR A 48 -7.33 -27.68 48.83
C THR A 48 -6.50 -26.71 49.67
N ILE A 49 -7.17 -25.81 50.40
CA ILE A 49 -6.47 -24.85 51.30
C ILE A 49 -5.71 -25.59 52.39
N GLU A 50 -6.30 -26.64 52.93
CA GLU A 50 -5.69 -27.46 54.00
C GLU A 50 -4.46 -28.19 53.47
N GLY A 51 -4.52 -28.78 52.29
CA GLY A 51 -3.40 -29.46 51.62
C GLY A 51 -2.24 -28.51 51.32
N VAL A 52 -2.55 -27.37 50.71
CA VAL A 52 -1.59 -26.32 50.39
C VAL A 52 -0.92 -25.76 51.67
N ALA A 53 -1.72 -25.49 52.72
CA ALA A 53 -1.19 -25.02 54.02
C ALA A 53 -0.23 -26.03 54.62
N ALA A 54 -0.57 -27.32 54.66
CA ALA A 54 0.31 -28.37 55.15
C ALA A 54 1.64 -28.49 54.37
N ASP A 55 1.56 -28.34 53.02
CA ASP A 55 2.77 -28.39 52.19
C ASP A 55 3.67 -27.16 52.34
N VAL A 56 3.12 -25.96 52.48
CA VAL A 56 3.85 -24.72 52.76
C VAL A 56 4.56 -24.85 54.12
N GLU A 57 3.85 -25.29 55.17
CA GLU A 57 4.44 -25.47 56.50
C GLU A 57 5.48 -26.59 56.51
N ALA A 58 5.27 -27.70 55.79
CA ALA A 58 6.21 -28.80 55.72
C ALA A 58 7.54 -28.40 55.03
N VAL A 59 7.48 -27.56 53.97
CA VAL A 59 8.66 -27.04 53.31
C VAL A 59 9.41 -26.06 54.22
N LEU A 60 8.70 -25.15 54.90
CA LEU A 60 9.29 -24.16 55.79
C LEU A 60 9.84 -24.76 57.13
N ALA A 61 9.32 -25.90 57.55
CA ALA A 61 9.85 -26.65 58.69
C ALA A 61 11.14 -27.42 58.39
N ASN A 62 11.53 -27.52 57.14
CA ASN A 62 12.73 -28.20 56.71
C ASN A 62 13.94 -27.26 56.87
N GLU A 63 14.86 -27.55 57.81
CA GLU A 63 16.08 -26.76 58.04
C GLU A 63 16.99 -26.63 56.80
N ALA A 64 16.74 -27.41 55.78
CA ALA A 64 17.50 -27.38 54.55
C ALA A 64 17.03 -26.31 53.56
N VAL A 65 15.87 -25.65 53.77
CA VAL A 65 15.33 -24.63 52.86
C VAL A 65 15.92 -23.25 53.19
N ASP A 66 16.46 -22.58 52.17
CA ASP A 66 16.99 -21.22 52.29
C ASP A 66 15.98 -20.16 51.82
N MET A 67 15.02 -20.53 50.99
CA MET A 67 13.96 -19.68 50.47
C MET A 67 12.78 -20.53 49.98
N LEU A 68 11.53 -20.07 50.17
CA LEU A 68 10.34 -20.66 49.60
C LEU A 68 9.75 -19.74 48.50
N ILE A 69 9.31 -20.33 47.39
CA ILE A 69 8.51 -19.66 46.37
C ILE A 69 7.20 -20.44 46.22
N THR A 70 6.09 -19.79 46.46
CA THR A 70 4.77 -20.32 46.14
C THR A 70 4.34 -19.80 44.78
N LEU A 71 3.95 -20.70 43.88
CA LEU A 71 3.80 -20.37 42.44
C LEU A 71 2.35 -20.06 42.05
N ASP A 72 1.38 -20.54 42.81
CA ASP A 72 -0.04 -20.41 42.52
C ASP A 72 -0.80 -19.61 43.59
N PHE A 73 -2.10 -19.45 43.41
CA PHE A 73 -2.95 -18.53 44.14
C PHE A 73 -3.13 -18.92 45.63
N LEU A 74 -3.52 -20.17 45.92
CA LEU A 74 -3.84 -20.59 47.32
C LEU A 74 -2.58 -20.57 48.17
N GLY A 75 -1.48 -21.14 47.67
CA GLY A 75 -0.18 -21.16 48.36
C GLY A 75 0.39 -19.77 48.58
N SER A 76 0.24 -18.89 47.61
CA SER A 76 0.69 -17.50 47.77
C SER A 76 -0.18 -16.73 48.75
N SER A 77 -1.50 -16.91 48.75
CA SER A 77 -2.42 -16.28 49.71
C SER A 77 -2.16 -16.76 51.14
N TYR A 78 -2.05 -18.08 51.33
CA TYR A 78 -1.74 -18.66 52.63
C TYR A 78 -0.36 -18.16 53.18
N ALA A 79 0.68 -18.22 52.36
CA ALA A 79 2.01 -17.82 52.77
C ALA A 79 2.08 -16.30 53.10
N ALA A 80 1.34 -15.46 52.39
CA ALA A 80 1.33 -14.02 52.65
C ALA A 80 0.50 -13.63 53.87
N GLN A 81 -0.65 -14.27 54.11
CA GLN A 81 -1.49 -14.01 55.29
C GLN A 81 -0.91 -14.49 56.61
N ARG A 82 -0.12 -15.57 56.56
CA ARG A 82 0.47 -16.21 57.74
C ARG A 82 1.84 -15.65 58.15
N ALA A 83 2.42 -14.80 57.35
CA ALA A 83 3.71 -14.17 57.66
C ALA A 83 3.66 -13.40 59.00
N PRO A 84 4.79 -13.23 59.72
CA PRO A 84 6.16 -13.42 59.29
C PRO A 84 6.70 -14.86 59.39
N TRP A 85 7.57 -15.25 58.47
CA TRP A 85 8.20 -16.55 58.43
C TRP A 85 9.68 -16.50 58.88
N PRO A 86 10.23 -17.59 59.39
CA PRO A 86 11.66 -17.63 59.78
C PRO A 86 12.59 -17.58 58.54
N THR A 87 12.13 -18.05 57.36
CA THR A 87 12.84 -18.14 56.09
C THR A 87 12.21 -17.20 55.07
N PRO A 88 12.99 -16.58 54.18
CA PRO A 88 12.45 -15.77 53.10
C PRO A 88 11.41 -16.49 52.24
N VAL A 89 10.26 -15.85 52.03
CA VAL A 89 9.16 -16.35 51.20
C VAL A 89 8.81 -15.34 50.11
N ILE A 90 8.67 -15.85 48.89
CA ILE A 90 8.12 -15.10 47.75
C ILE A 90 6.78 -15.72 47.38
N ALA A 91 5.69 -14.98 47.61
CA ALA A 91 4.35 -15.34 47.17
C ALA A 91 4.12 -14.78 45.77
N ALA A 92 4.19 -15.63 44.75
CA ALA A 92 4.26 -15.18 43.38
C ALA A 92 2.93 -14.67 42.82
N PHE A 93 1.80 -14.99 43.46
CA PHE A 93 0.48 -14.70 42.87
C PHE A 93 -0.54 -14.23 43.92
N ILE A 94 -0.65 -12.93 44.13
CA ILE A 94 -1.66 -12.28 44.97
C ILE A 94 -2.59 -11.46 44.08
N LEU A 95 -3.91 -11.73 44.10
CA LEU A 95 -4.89 -11.01 43.27
C LEU A 95 -5.07 -9.55 43.74
N ASP A 96 -5.38 -9.39 45.02
CA ASP A 96 -5.62 -8.07 45.64
C ASP A 96 -5.22 -8.13 47.11
N TYR A 97 -4.18 -7.37 47.48
CA TYR A 97 -3.69 -7.37 48.84
C TYR A 97 -4.69 -6.83 49.89
N GLU A 98 -5.57 -5.89 49.49
CA GLU A 98 -6.61 -5.34 50.39
C GLU A 98 -7.70 -6.39 50.69
N LEU A 99 -8.19 -7.05 49.66
CA LEU A 99 -9.25 -8.07 49.80
C LEU A 99 -8.77 -9.34 50.45
N GLN A 100 -7.50 -9.68 50.31
CA GLN A 100 -6.87 -10.87 50.90
C GLN A 100 -6.28 -10.60 52.29
N ASP A 101 -6.52 -9.38 52.83
CA ASP A 101 -5.95 -8.93 54.13
C ASP A 101 -4.44 -9.15 54.27
N ILE A 102 -3.70 -8.80 53.19
CA ILE A 102 -2.26 -8.95 53.12
C ILE A 102 -1.60 -7.61 53.41
N PRO A 103 -0.56 -7.56 54.30
CA PRO A 103 0.10 -6.32 54.66
C PRO A 103 0.75 -5.62 53.43
N PHE A 104 0.50 -4.31 53.31
CA PHE A 104 1.10 -3.45 52.30
C PHE A 104 1.60 -2.15 52.92
N ALA A 105 2.88 -1.83 52.73
CA ALA A 105 3.52 -0.64 53.26
C ALA A 105 4.43 0.02 52.22
N GLN A 106 4.11 1.24 51.76
CA GLN A 106 4.95 2.04 50.87
C GLN A 106 5.40 1.29 49.58
N GLY A 107 4.50 0.48 48.98
CA GLY A 107 4.81 -0.26 47.77
C GLY A 107 5.47 -1.62 47.96
N ALA A 108 5.70 -2.06 49.22
CA ALA A 108 6.29 -3.33 49.60
C ALA A 108 5.43 -4.06 50.62
N SER A 109 5.81 -5.28 51.03
CA SER A 109 5.06 -6.04 52.06
C SER A 109 5.15 -5.40 53.43
N GLY A 110 6.31 -4.80 53.78
CA GLY A 110 6.59 -4.30 55.12
C GLY A 110 6.77 -5.40 56.18
N VAL A 111 6.66 -6.68 55.82
CA VAL A 111 6.71 -7.82 56.73
C VAL A 111 8.05 -8.55 56.59
N PRO A 112 8.78 -8.80 57.71
CA PRO A 112 10.03 -9.53 57.65
C PRO A 112 9.91 -10.88 56.92
N ASN A 113 10.88 -11.15 56.05
CA ASN A 113 10.96 -12.38 55.26
C ASN A 113 9.81 -12.64 54.29
N LEU A 114 8.93 -11.64 54.02
CA LEU A 114 7.86 -11.76 53.02
C LEU A 114 8.09 -10.80 51.85
N SER A 115 8.11 -11.33 50.65
CA SER A 115 7.89 -10.60 49.43
C SER A 115 6.72 -11.25 48.65
N TYR A 116 5.92 -10.46 47.94
CA TYR A 116 4.87 -11.01 47.09
C TYR A 116 4.69 -10.20 45.80
N LEU A 117 3.96 -10.76 44.86
CA LEU A 117 3.57 -10.02 43.64
C LEU A 117 2.04 -9.95 43.56
N THR A 118 1.52 -8.73 43.42
CA THR A 118 0.08 -8.49 43.34
C THR A 118 -0.32 -7.89 42.00
N PHE A 119 -1.49 -8.29 41.55
CA PHE A 119 -2.09 -7.90 40.26
C PHE A 119 -3.35 -7.07 40.55
N PRO A 120 -3.29 -5.74 40.46
CA PRO A 120 -4.49 -4.95 40.66
C PRO A 120 -5.54 -5.35 39.59
N PRO A 121 -6.83 -5.59 39.97
CA PRO A 121 -7.88 -5.93 39.05
C PRO A 121 -8.04 -4.82 38.00
N GLN A 122 -8.03 -5.19 36.72
CA GLN A 122 -8.18 -4.24 35.60
C GLN A 122 -9.61 -4.22 35.05
N VAL A 123 -10.61 -4.62 35.84
CA VAL A 123 -12.00 -4.81 35.44
C VAL A 123 -12.59 -3.59 34.72
N ILE A 124 -12.32 -2.39 35.24
CA ILE A 124 -12.81 -1.13 34.62
C ILE A 124 -12.30 -1.00 33.21
N ARG A 125 -10.99 -1.16 32.98
CA ARG A 125 -10.36 -1.00 31.66
C ARG A 125 -10.76 -2.10 30.68
N ASP A 126 -10.85 -3.34 31.17
CA ASP A 126 -11.30 -4.48 30.36
C ASP A 126 -12.74 -4.25 29.87
N LEU A 127 -13.64 -3.82 30.76
CA LEU A 127 -15.03 -3.58 30.41
C LEU A 127 -15.20 -2.33 29.52
N GLU A 128 -14.47 -1.23 29.75
CA GLU A 128 -14.45 -0.07 28.86
C GLU A 128 -13.97 -0.46 27.46
N THR A 129 -12.90 -1.25 27.38
CA THR A 129 -12.38 -1.74 26.10
C THR A 129 -13.40 -2.67 25.44
N PHE A 130 -13.98 -3.60 26.17
CA PHE A 130 -14.97 -4.53 25.65
C PHE A 130 -16.23 -3.79 25.13
N GLN A 131 -16.75 -2.80 25.89
CA GLN A 131 -17.87 -1.95 25.43
C GLN A 131 -17.54 -1.13 24.19
N SER A 132 -16.26 -0.75 24.02
CA SER A 132 -15.83 -0.04 22.81
C SER A 132 -15.82 -0.94 21.56
N ILE A 133 -15.78 -2.27 21.74
CA ILE A 133 -15.85 -3.27 20.68
C ILE A 133 -17.30 -3.64 20.37
N VAL A 134 -18.07 -3.92 21.43
CA VAL A 134 -19.47 -4.36 21.36
C VAL A 134 -20.28 -3.65 22.44
N PRO A 135 -21.40 -2.98 22.11
CA PRO A 135 -22.25 -2.36 23.11
C PRO A 135 -23.03 -3.42 23.93
N PHE A 136 -23.01 -3.32 25.25
CA PHE A 136 -23.80 -4.12 26.17
C PHE A 136 -24.08 -3.35 27.48
N GLU A 137 -25.14 -3.66 28.15
CA GLU A 137 -25.47 -3.13 29.50
C GLU A 137 -25.24 -4.15 30.61
N THR A 138 -25.29 -5.44 30.25
CA THR A 138 -25.08 -6.56 31.19
C THR A 138 -24.02 -7.49 30.66
N VAL A 139 -23.07 -7.86 31.54
CA VAL A 139 -22.02 -8.84 31.23
C VAL A 139 -22.11 -10.03 32.18
N GLU A 140 -22.06 -11.23 31.61
CA GLU A 140 -22.03 -12.48 32.39
C GLU A 140 -20.58 -12.81 32.71
N PHE A 141 -20.25 -12.84 34.00
CA PHE A 141 -18.89 -13.11 34.46
C PHE A 141 -18.73 -14.59 34.84
N LEU A 142 -17.99 -15.34 34.09
CA LEU A 142 -17.66 -16.73 34.40
C LEU A 142 -16.43 -16.76 35.31
N VAL A 143 -16.61 -17.31 36.51
CA VAL A 143 -15.58 -17.39 37.56
C VAL A 143 -15.50 -18.81 38.12
N ILE A 144 -14.29 -19.22 38.56
CA ILE A 144 -14.05 -20.54 39.19
C ILE A 144 -14.88 -20.66 40.46
N GLU A 145 -15.62 -21.78 40.64
CA GLU A 145 -16.50 -22.03 41.77
C GLU A 145 -15.75 -21.93 43.12
N ASP A 146 -14.52 -22.44 43.20
CA ASP A 146 -13.71 -22.39 44.42
C ASP A 146 -13.30 -20.95 44.77
N ALA A 147 -12.89 -20.14 43.78
CA ALA A 147 -12.55 -18.74 44.00
C ALA A 147 -13.75 -17.92 44.45
N PHE A 148 -14.94 -18.22 43.92
CA PHE A 148 -16.21 -17.58 44.34
C PHE A 148 -16.55 -17.90 45.79
N SER A 149 -16.33 -19.13 46.25
CA SER A 149 -16.63 -19.57 47.62
C SER A 149 -15.63 -19.05 48.66
N VAL A 150 -14.37 -18.87 48.28
CA VAL A 150 -13.27 -18.44 49.18
C VAL A 150 -13.19 -16.92 49.31
N PHE A 151 -13.51 -16.16 48.24
CA PHE A 151 -13.42 -14.70 48.23
C PHE A 151 -14.67 -14.04 47.64
N PRO A 152 -15.83 -14.13 48.32
CA PRO A 152 -17.07 -13.50 47.85
C PRO A 152 -16.93 -11.97 47.70
N GLU A 153 -16.15 -11.31 48.55
CA GLU A 153 -15.91 -9.86 48.48
C GLU A 153 -15.18 -9.43 47.19
N LEU A 154 -14.40 -10.32 46.56
CA LEU A 154 -13.77 -10.05 45.27
C LEU A 154 -14.83 -9.83 44.16
N VAL A 155 -15.85 -10.66 44.13
CA VAL A 155 -16.97 -10.55 43.19
C VAL A 155 -17.77 -9.27 43.42
N ASP A 156 -18.06 -8.96 44.71
CA ASP A 156 -18.77 -7.73 45.09
C ASP A 156 -17.97 -6.48 44.61
N ARG A 157 -16.67 -6.49 44.75
CA ARG A 157 -15.79 -5.40 44.27
C ARG A 157 -15.79 -5.30 42.75
N MET A 158 -15.67 -6.41 42.02
CA MET A 158 -15.76 -6.42 40.58
C MET A 158 -17.11 -5.91 40.08
N GLN A 159 -18.21 -6.23 40.75
CA GLN A 159 -19.53 -5.68 40.45
C GLN A 159 -19.60 -4.16 40.71
N ALA A 160 -19.00 -3.68 41.80
CA ALA A 160 -18.90 -2.26 42.08
C ALA A 160 -18.07 -1.50 41.08
N ASP A 161 -16.97 -2.09 40.62
CA ASP A 161 -16.12 -1.50 39.57
C ASP A 161 -16.79 -1.50 38.20
N ALA A 162 -17.49 -2.56 37.82
CA ALA A 162 -18.32 -2.62 36.63
C ALA A 162 -19.42 -1.55 36.63
N ALA A 163 -20.07 -1.33 37.80
CA ALA A 163 -21.10 -0.30 37.94
C ALA A 163 -20.57 1.12 37.72
N ARG A 164 -19.27 1.39 37.97
CA ARG A 164 -18.62 2.70 37.70
C ARG A 164 -18.58 3.03 36.23
N VAL A 165 -18.48 2.01 35.35
CA VAL A 165 -18.51 2.15 33.91
C VAL A 165 -19.87 1.88 33.27
N GLY A 166 -20.92 1.84 34.12
CA GLY A 166 -22.31 1.68 33.69
C GLY A 166 -22.69 0.25 33.29
N VAL A 167 -21.90 -0.77 33.67
CA VAL A 167 -22.13 -2.18 33.34
C VAL A 167 -22.67 -2.93 34.55
N ARG A 168 -23.67 -3.76 34.36
CA ARG A 168 -24.13 -4.75 35.34
C ARG A 168 -23.40 -6.06 35.16
N LEU A 169 -22.54 -6.42 36.10
CA LEU A 169 -21.83 -7.70 36.10
C LEU A 169 -22.60 -8.74 36.88
N ARG A 170 -22.98 -9.86 36.25
CA ARG A 170 -23.61 -11.03 36.87
C ARG A 170 -22.60 -12.18 36.93
N ALA A 171 -22.23 -12.56 38.15
CA ALA A 171 -21.22 -13.62 38.34
C ALA A 171 -21.87 -15.01 38.33
N HIS A 172 -21.22 -15.94 37.60
CA HIS A 172 -21.62 -17.34 37.50
C HIS A 172 -20.45 -18.24 37.89
N PRO A 173 -20.51 -18.90 39.05
CA PRO A 173 -19.52 -19.90 39.44
C PRO A 173 -19.63 -21.10 38.50
N VAL A 174 -18.52 -21.53 37.93
CA VAL A 174 -18.47 -22.60 36.94
C VAL A 174 -17.51 -23.71 37.34
N GLY A 175 -17.94 -24.93 37.10
CA GLY A 175 -17.15 -26.13 37.32
C GLY A 175 -16.18 -26.44 36.14
N PRO A 176 -15.57 -27.63 36.15
CA PRO A 176 -14.40 -27.93 35.27
C PRO A 176 -14.77 -28.23 33.81
N THR A 177 -16.06 -28.13 33.40
CA THR A 177 -16.48 -28.47 32.04
C THR A 177 -17.13 -27.30 31.30
N ALA A 178 -16.87 -27.19 30.02
CA ALA A 178 -17.52 -26.18 29.16
C ALA A 178 -19.06 -26.27 29.16
N ALA A 179 -19.61 -27.47 29.15
CA ALA A 179 -21.04 -27.70 29.16
C ALA A 179 -21.68 -27.09 30.42
N ALA A 180 -21.12 -27.33 31.62
CA ALA A 180 -21.60 -26.76 32.87
C ALA A 180 -21.52 -25.21 32.87
N ALA A 181 -20.47 -24.64 32.30
CA ALA A 181 -20.31 -23.18 32.15
C ALA A 181 -21.37 -22.60 31.22
N LEU A 182 -21.62 -23.21 30.09
CA LEU A 182 -22.62 -22.78 29.11
C LEU A 182 -24.05 -22.89 29.66
N ASP A 183 -24.36 -23.93 30.46
CA ASP A 183 -25.67 -24.12 31.05
C ASP A 183 -26.03 -23.09 32.16
N ARG A 184 -25.00 -22.41 32.71
CA ARG A 184 -25.19 -21.33 33.69
C ARG A 184 -25.58 -20.00 33.06
N LEU A 185 -25.27 -19.83 31.77
CA LEU A 185 -25.55 -18.56 31.08
C LEU A 185 -27.02 -18.41 30.79
N PRO A 186 -27.64 -17.27 31.14
CA PRO A 186 -29.05 -16.99 30.87
C PRO A 186 -29.29 -16.79 29.36
N ALA A 187 -30.52 -17.02 28.91
CA ALA A 187 -30.90 -16.88 27.52
C ALA A 187 -30.84 -15.42 26.99
N ASP A 188 -30.85 -14.46 27.92
CA ASP A 188 -30.76 -13.02 27.64
C ASP A 188 -29.34 -12.47 27.80
N ALA A 189 -28.30 -13.31 27.81
CA ALA A 189 -26.92 -12.88 27.90
C ALA A 189 -26.54 -12.01 26.68
N GLU A 190 -25.89 -10.87 26.94
CA GLU A 190 -25.46 -9.91 25.92
C GLU A 190 -23.97 -10.08 25.59
N ALA A 191 -23.16 -10.32 26.63
CA ALA A 191 -21.70 -10.44 26.54
C ALA A 191 -21.18 -11.32 27.68
N VAL A 192 -20.01 -11.94 27.46
CA VAL A 192 -19.39 -12.84 28.47
C VAL A 192 -17.98 -12.38 28.80
N TYR A 193 -17.70 -12.17 30.08
CA TYR A 193 -16.38 -11.87 30.62
C TYR A 193 -15.84 -13.11 31.34
N VAL A 194 -14.64 -13.56 30.98
CA VAL A 194 -14.14 -14.86 31.39
C VAL A 194 -12.89 -14.69 32.27
N ALA A 195 -12.99 -15.19 33.51
CA ALA A 195 -11.82 -15.31 34.39
C ALA A 195 -10.86 -16.42 33.91
N PRO A 196 -9.60 -16.47 34.39
CA PRO A 196 -8.68 -17.55 34.06
C PRO A 196 -9.27 -18.92 34.46
N MET A 197 -9.56 -19.80 33.48
CA MET A 197 -10.20 -21.11 33.68
C MET A 197 -9.18 -22.25 33.86
N ASN A 198 -8.22 -22.07 34.76
CA ASN A 198 -7.10 -23.02 34.94
C ASN A 198 -7.52 -24.41 35.43
N HIS A 199 -8.70 -24.53 36.09
CA HIS A 199 -9.28 -25.77 36.59
C HIS A 199 -9.95 -26.62 35.50
N MET A 200 -10.13 -26.07 34.30
CA MET A 200 -10.67 -26.81 33.16
C MET A 200 -9.63 -27.75 32.55
N ALA A 201 -10.06 -28.96 32.18
CA ALA A 201 -9.21 -29.89 31.49
C ALA A 201 -8.75 -29.36 30.11
N PRO A 202 -7.59 -29.82 29.59
CA PRO A 202 -7.13 -29.39 28.27
C PRO A 202 -8.21 -29.56 27.20
N GLY A 203 -8.48 -28.49 26.44
CA GLY A 203 -9.50 -28.42 25.37
C GLY A 203 -10.91 -28.01 25.82
N GLU A 204 -11.22 -27.97 27.13
CA GLU A 204 -12.54 -27.50 27.60
C GLU A 204 -12.74 -26.01 27.36
N LEU A 205 -11.71 -25.20 27.51
CA LEU A 205 -11.77 -23.77 27.18
C LEU A 205 -12.10 -23.53 25.71
N GLY A 206 -11.53 -24.32 24.80
CA GLY A 206 -11.87 -24.25 23.37
C GLY A 206 -13.33 -24.62 23.10
N ARG A 207 -13.85 -25.67 23.79
CA ARG A 207 -15.28 -26.03 23.70
C ARG A 207 -16.19 -24.95 24.27
N LEU A 208 -15.77 -24.28 25.35
CA LEU A 208 -16.48 -23.11 25.88
C LEU A 208 -16.54 -21.99 24.86
N ALA A 209 -15.41 -21.66 24.24
CA ALA A 209 -15.32 -20.63 23.21
C ALA A 209 -16.22 -20.96 21.99
N GLU A 210 -16.18 -22.22 21.49
CA GLU A 210 -17.06 -22.69 20.42
C GLU A 210 -18.55 -22.58 20.82
N GLY A 211 -18.89 -22.95 22.06
CA GLY A 211 -20.28 -22.84 22.59
C GLY A 211 -20.75 -21.40 22.72
N LEU A 212 -19.90 -20.47 23.10
CA LEU A 212 -20.22 -19.03 23.16
C LEU A 212 -20.42 -18.49 21.74
N LEU A 213 -19.53 -18.82 20.81
CA LEU A 213 -19.64 -18.44 19.41
C LEU A 213 -20.93 -18.95 18.78
N ALA A 214 -21.26 -20.23 18.99
CA ALA A 214 -22.52 -20.83 18.50
C ALA A 214 -23.78 -20.15 19.03
N ARG A 215 -23.70 -19.51 20.20
CA ARG A 215 -24.81 -18.72 20.80
C ARG A 215 -24.78 -17.25 20.34
N GLY A 216 -23.81 -16.83 19.53
CA GLY A 216 -23.63 -15.45 19.10
C GLY A 216 -23.17 -14.51 20.22
N LEU A 217 -22.51 -15.04 21.25
CA LEU A 217 -22.12 -14.28 22.45
C LEU A 217 -20.65 -13.79 22.29
N PRO A 218 -20.42 -12.47 22.27
CA PRO A 218 -19.08 -11.91 22.31
C PRO A 218 -18.44 -12.22 23.67
N SER A 219 -17.13 -12.56 23.63
CA SER A 219 -16.40 -12.98 24.83
C SER A 219 -15.10 -12.17 25.00
N PHE A 220 -14.81 -11.81 26.25
CA PHE A 220 -13.59 -11.12 26.63
C PHE A 220 -12.93 -11.84 27.80
N THR A 221 -11.59 -12.01 27.79
CA THR A 221 -10.90 -12.76 28.83
C THR A 221 -9.86 -11.92 29.58
N ILE A 222 -9.71 -12.20 30.87
CA ILE A 222 -8.69 -11.64 31.73
C ILE A 222 -7.32 -12.30 31.47
N ALA A 223 -7.30 -13.56 31.01
CA ALA A 223 -6.10 -14.38 30.99
C ALA A 223 -5.11 -14.05 29.83
N GLY A 224 -5.51 -13.22 28.86
CA GLY A 224 -4.64 -12.76 27.81
C GLY A 224 -4.68 -13.59 26.52
N ALA A 225 -3.63 -13.44 25.70
CA ALA A 225 -3.52 -14.05 24.37
C ALA A 225 -3.78 -15.58 24.33
N PRO A 226 -3.33 -16.41 25.29
CA PRO A 226 -3.57 -17.85 25.22
C PRO A 226 -5.05 -18.24 25.16
N ASP A 227 -5.92 -17.51 25.86
CA ASP A 227 -7.35 -17.78 25.84
C ASP A 227 -8.00 -17.32 24.53
N VAL A 228 -7.48 -16.25 23.94
CA VAL A 228 -7.91 -15.78 22.62
C VAL A 228 -7.44 -16.76 21.53
N GLU A 229 -6.25 -17.35 21.67
CA GLU A 229 -5.75 -18.45 20.83
C GLU A 229 -6.62 -19.70 20.94
N ALA A 230 -7.17 -19.97 22.17
CA ALA A 230 -8.09 -21.06 22.39
C ALA A 230 -9.49 -20.83 21.79
N GLY A 231 -9.82 -19.62 21.30
CA GLY A 231 -11.06 -19.33 20.58
C GLY A 231 -11.92 -18.23 21.18
N LEU A 232 -11.55 -17.60 22.31
CA LEU A 232 -12.27 -16.42 22.80
C LEU A 232 -12.05 -15.21 21.89
N MET A 233 -12.97 -14.22 21.93
CA MET A 233 -12.98 -13.11 20.98
C MET A 233 -11.84 -12.10 21.21
N ALA A 234 -11.62 -11.68 22.46
CA ALA A 234 -10.66 -10.61 22.75
C ALA A 234 -10.11 -10.64 24.17
N SER A 235 -8.98 -9.97 24.37
CA SER A 235 -8.37 -9.67 25.66
C SER A 235 -7.55 -8.38 25.59
N LEU A 236 -7.41 -7.68 26.74
CA LEU A 236 -6.52 -6.53 26.88
C LEU A 236 -5.20 -6.88 27.58
N ASN A 237 -5.07 -8.08 28.12
CA ASN A 237 -3.92 -8.46 28.93
C ASN A 237 -2.81 -9.11 28.10
N ALA A 238 -1.57 -8.61 28.27
CA ALA A 238 -0.40 -9.24 27.71
C ALA A 238 -0.13 -10.62 28.34
N GLU A 239 0.55 -11.51 27.60
CA GLU A 239 1.02 -12.78 28.18
C GLU A 239 1.97 -12.49 29.34
N SER A 240 1.49 -12.70 30.57
CA SER A 240 2.18 -12.25 31.79
C SER A 240 3.17 -13.25 32.37
N LEU A 241 3.03 -14.56 32.08
CA LEU A 241 3.86 -15.61 32.73
C LEU A 241 5.37 -15.42 32.58
N PRO A 242 5.97 -15.15 31.41
CA PRO A 242 7.42 -14.94 31.31
C PRO A 242 7.88 -13.70 32.09
N ARG A 243 7.08 -12.62 32.08
CA ARG A 243 7.40 -11.39 32.81
C ARG A 243 7.29 -11.59 34.32
N LEU A 244 6.27 -12.32 34.75
CA LEU A 244 6.06 -12.70 36.15
C LEU A 244 7.20 -13.58 36.63
N ALA A 245 7.61 -14.61 35.88
CA ALA A 245 8.73 -15.48 36.18
C ALA A 245 10.03 -14.69 36.34
N ARG A 246 10.29 -13.77 35.42
CA ARG A 246 11.45 -12.86 35.53
C ARG A 246 11.39 -11.99 36.79
N ARG A 247 10.21 -11.48 37.14
CA ARG A 247 10.03 -10.66 38.35
C ARG A 247 10.24 -11.46 39.62
N VAL A 248 9.70 -12.69 39.71
CA VAL A 248 9.98 -13.64 40.81
C VAL A 248 11.46 -13.96 40.91
N ALA A 249 12.10 -14.28 39.78
CA ALA A 249 13.53 -14.56 39.73
C ALA A 249 14.38 -13.35 40.17
N LEU A 250 13.99 -12.13 39.81
CA LEU A 250 14.63 -10.89 40.21
C LEU A 250 14.51 -10.68 41.72
N HIS A 251 13.34 -10.92 42.33
CA HIS A 251 13.14 -10.85 43.79
C HIS A 251 14.03 -11.89 44.48
N ALA A 252 14.02 -13.13 44.01
CA ALA A 252 14.87 -14.19 44.57
C ALA A 252 16.35 -13.79 44.48
N HIS A 253 16.81 -13.28 43.34
CA HIS A 253 18.20 -12.84 43.18
C HIS A 253 18.56 -11.67 44.09
N ARG A 254 17.70 -10.66 44.26
CA ARG A 254 17.93 -9.54 45.18
C ARG A 254 18.01 -9.99 46.64
N ILE A 255 17.13 -10.93 47.05
CA ILE A 255 17.21 -11.54 48.39
C ILE A 255 18.53 -12.29 48.56
N MET A 256 19.00 -13.00 47.54
CA MET A 256 20.33 -13.67 47.59
C MET A 256 21.47 -12.69 47.74
N LEU A 257 21.36 -11.47 47.23
CA LEU A 257 22.36 -10.41 47.38
C LEU A 257 22.27 -9.68 48.74
N GLY A 258 21.27 -10.01 49.57
CA GLY A 258 21.10 -9.47 50.91
C GLY A 258 20.04 -8.38 51.07
N ASP A 259 19.23 -8.11 50.03
CA ASP A 259 18.10 -7.19 50.15
C ASP A 259 17.03 -7.80 51.05
N ALA A 260 16.36 -6.94 51.85
CA ALA A 260 15.30 -7.39 52.73
C ALA A 260 14.03 -7.70 51.88
N PRO A 261 13.43 -8.89 51.99
CA PRO A 261 12.19 -9.23 51.27
C PRO A 261 11.06 -8.23 51.50
N SER A 262 10.98 -7.66 52.70
CA SER A 262 10.00 -6.68 53.13
C SER A 262 10.03 -5.32 52.38
N GLU A 263 11.14 -5.02 51.71
CA GLU A 263 11.36 -3.76 50.99
C GLU A 263 11.23 -3.91 49.45
N LEU A 264 11.04 -5.14 48.97
CA LEU A 264 10.89 -5.40 47.54
C LEU A 264 9.52 -4.92 47.01
N PRO A 265 9.48 -4.25 45.82
CA PRO A 265 8.23 -3.75 45.27
C PRO A 265 7.26 -4.88 44.92
N VAL A 266 6.05 -4.86 45.51
CA VAL A 266 5.08 -5.96 45.37
C VAL A 266 4.16 -5.81 44.18
N GLN A 267 4.00 -4.61 43.64
CA GLN A 267 3.11 -4.39 42.48
C GLN A 267 3.73 -4.91 41.18
N PHE A 268 2.97 -5.72 40.48
CA PHE A 268 3.34 -6.25 39.18
C PHE A 268 2.41 -5.71 38.11
N ASP A 269 2.97 -5.08 37.12
CA ASP A 269 2.26 -4.62 35.91
C ASP A 269 2.58 -5.59 34.77
N ALA A 270 1.58 -6.35 34.36
CA ALA A 270 1.69 -7.29 33.23
C ALA A 270 1.81 -6.57 31.88
N GLY A 271 1.46 -5.27 31.83
CA GLY A 271 1.33 -4.51 30.60
C GLY A 271 0.00 -4.80 29.90
N GLU A 272 -0.33 -3.96 28.95
CA GLU A 272 -1.54 -4.10 28.13
C GLU A 272 -1.17 -4.46 26.70
N GLU A 273 -1.84 -5.47 26.18
CA GLU A 273 -1.78 -5.86 24.77
C GLU A 273 -3.20 -6.24 24.36
N LEU A 274 -3.83 -5.40 23.54
CA LEU A 274 -5.13 -5.75 22.98
C LEU A 274 -4.92 -6.88 21.95
N VAL A 275 -5.60 -8.00 22.17
CA VAL A 275 -5.54 -9.16 21.28
C VAL A 275 -6.93 -9.46 20.76
N PHE A 276 -7.07 -9.65 19.46
CA PHE A 276 -8.31 -10.00 18.78
C PHE A 276 -8.20 -11.36 18.07
N ASN A 277 -9.25 -12.18 18.18
CA ASN A 277 -9.46 -13.32 17.29
C ASN A 277 -10.32 -12.87 16.10
N MET A 278 -9.69 -12.57 14.98
CA MET A 278 -10.37 -12.03 13.79
C MET A 278 -11.35 -13.01 13.14
N ALA A 279 -11.16 -14.33 13.34
CA ALA A 279 -12.11 -15.33 12.88
C ALA A 279 -13.42 -15.23 13.65
N VAL A 280 -13.33 -15.17 14.98
CA VAL A 280 -14.49 -15.05 15.89
C VAL A 280 -15.22 -13.72 15.66
N ILE A 281 -14.50 -12.61 15.59
CA ILE A 281 -15.06 -11.28 15.31
C ILE A 281 -15.86 -11.27 14.01
N ARG A 282 -15.33 -11.91 12.95
CA ARG A 282 -16.00 -11.98 11.66
C ARG A 282 -17.26 -12.85 11.71
N GLU A 283 -17.20 -14.01 12.39
CA GLU A 283 -18.33 -14.93 12.51
C GLU A 283 -19.46 -14.32 13.34
N LEU A 284 -19.15 -13.55 14.37
CA LEU A 284 -20.11 -12.77 15.15
C LEU A 284 -20.66 -11.53 14.38
N GLY A 285 -20.11 -11.19 13.21
CA GLY A 285 -20.51 -10.00 12.46
C GLY A 285 -20.18 -8.68 13.14
N ILE A 286 -19.20 -8.67 14.05
CA ILE A 286 -18.78 -7.50 14.81
C ILE A 286 -17.79 -6.69 13.97
N ALA A 287 -17.94 -5.36 13.98
CA ALA A 287 -17.03 -4.41 13.34
C ALA A 287 -16.38 -3.52 14.40
N PRO A 288 -15.26 -3.93 15.01
CA PRO A 288 -14.57 -3.07 15.96
C PRO A 288 -14.14 -1.75 15.32
N PRO A 289 -14.05 -0.66 16.08
CA PRO A 289 -13.50 0.60 15.57
C PRO A 289 -12.13 0.41 14.93
N LEU A 290 -11.90 1.05 13.77
CA LEU A 290 -10.65 0.92 13.00
C LEU A 290 -9.41 1.16 13.88
N GLY A 291 -9.45 2.16 14.77
CA GLY A 291 -8.36 2.43 15.70
C GLY A 291 -7.97 1.24 16.57
N LEU A 292 -8.96 0.49 17.08
CA LEU A 292 -8.72 -0.71 17.90
C LEU A 292 -8.20 -1.88 17.04
N ILE A 293 -8.72 -2.06 15.83
CA ILE A 293 -8.22 -3.09 14.90
C ILE A 293 -6.74 -2.86 14.59
N LEU A 294 -6.37 -1.62 14.30
CA LEU A 294 -4.98 -1.26 14.00
C LEU A 294 -4.07 -1.43 15.23
N GLU A 295 -4.61 -1.27 16.44
CA GLU A 295 -3.89 -1.37 17.70
C GLU A 295 -3.70 -2.81 18.18
N ALA A 296 -4.65 -3.68 17.89
CA ALA A 296 -4.68 -5.04 18.40
C ALA A 296 -3.68 -5.95 17.70
N ARG A 297 -3.10 -6.89 18.48
CA ARG A 297 -2.51 -8.10 17.93
C ARG A 297 -3.64 -8.97 17.36
N ARG A 298 -3.62 -9.21 16.08
CA ARG A 298 -4.68 -9.93 15.36
C ARG A 298 -4.30 -11.40 15.21
N LEU A 299 -5.09 -12.29 15.80
CA LEU A 299 -4.97 -13.73 15.68
C LEU A 299 -6.00 -14.25 14.68
N ASN A 300 -5.71 -15.36 14.00
CA ASN A 300 -6.61 -16.00 13.04
C ASN A 300 -7.16 -15.01 11.98
N GLU A 301 -6.36 -14.02 11.67
CA GLU A 301 -6.60 -13.19 10.50
C GLU A 301 -6.48 -14.07 9.27
N VAL A 302 -7.42 -13.94 8.32
CA VAL A 302 -7.20 -14.56 7.00
C VAL A 302 -5.88 -13.97 6.50
N PRO A 303 -4.93 -14.81 6.07
CA PRO A 303 -3.64 -14.28 5.62
C PRO A 303 -3.91 -13.10 4.70
N GLU A 304 -3.40 -11.92 5.08
CA GLU A 304 -3.43 -10.80 4.17
C GLU A 304 -2.80 -11.26 2.88
N VAL A 305 -3.64 -11.26 1.83
CA VAL A 305 -3.24 -11.13 0.45
C VAL A 305 -2.43 -12.25 -0.14
N SER A 306 -3.13 -13.18 -0.73
CA SER A 306 -2.67 -13.88 -1.92
C SER A 306 -2.80 -12.97 -3.16
N GLY A 307 -2.24 -11.77 -3.12
CA GLY A 307 -2.15 -10.87 -4.25
C GLY A 307 -0.84 -11.06 -5.02
N PRO A 308 -0.75 -10.62 -6.28
CA PRO A 308 0.50 -10.65 -7.01
C PRO A 308 1.54 -9.77 -6.30
N GLN A 309 2.79 -10.23 -6.29
CA GLN A 309 3.89 -9.39 -5.85
C GLN A 309 4.22 -8.38 -6.95
N LEU A 310 4.13 -7.10 -6.62
CA LEU A 310 4.50 -6.01 -7.51
C LEU A 310 5.93 -5.53 -7.19
N THR A 311 6.67 -5.27 -8.25
CA THR A 311 7.98 -4.59 -8.22
C THR A 311 7.87 -3.28 -8.99
N LEU A 312 8.86 -2.39 -8.90
CA LEU A 312 8.91 -1.19 -9.72
C LEU A 312 8.83 -1.54 -11.22
N GLN A 313 9.63 -2.50 -11.67
CA GLN A 313 9.63 -2.95 -13.06
C GLN A 313 8.26 -3.51 -13.48
N SER A 314 7.70 -4.45 -12.71
CA SER A 314 6.41 -5.06 -13.05
C SER A 314 5.25 -4.05 -13.03
N SER A 315 5.33 -3.01 -12.20
CA SER A 315 4.35 -1.94 -12.17
C SER A 315 4.44 -1.05 -13.40
N MET A 316 5.64 -0.68 -13.84
CA MET A 316 5.83 0.08 -15.08
C MET A 316 5.39 -0.72 -16.30
N GLU A 317 5.81 -1.98 -16.43
CA GLU A 317 5.39 -2.87 -17.52
C GLU A 317 3.88 -3.11 -17.52
N GLY A 318 3.29 -3.32 -16.34
CA GLY A 318 1.84 -3.50 -16.15
C GLY A 318 1.05 -2.26 -16.55
N GLY A 319 1.51 -1.07 -16.14
CA GLY A 319 0.93 0.21 -16.54
C GLY A 319 0.94 0.38 -18.08
N ILE A 320 2.09 0.17 -18.71
CA ILE A 320 2.22 0.22 -20.19
C ILE A 320 1.29 -0.79 -20.88
N ALA A 321 1.17 -2.00 -20.34
CA ALA A 321 0.39 -3.07 -20.96
C ALA A 321 -1.12 -2.87 -20.82
N ALA A 322 -1.58 -2.39 -19.69
CA ALA A 322 -2.99 -2.39 -19.30
C ALA A 322 -3.65 -1.01 -19.33
N ASN A 323 -2.90 0.09 -19.46
CA ASN A 323 -3.45 1.45 -19.43
C ASN A 323 -4.45 1.69 -20.57
N LEU A 324 -5.65 2.16 -20.19
CA LEU A 324 -6.75 2.38 -21.13
C LEU A 324 -6.47 3.54 -22.09
N THR A 325 -5.79 4.59 -21.65
CA THR A 325 -5.44 5.74 -22.49
C THR A 325 -4.48 5.30 -23.60
N LEU A 326 -3.43 4.54 -23.25
CA LEU A 326 -2.49 4.01 -24.23
C LEU A 326 -3.15 3.02 -25.19
N THR A 327 -4.09 2.23 -24.70
CA THR A 327 -4.88 1.32 -25.56
C THR A 327 -5.77 2.09 -26.52
N ALA A 328 -6.43 3.17 -26.09
CA ALA A 328 -7.22 4.03 -26.94
C ALA A 328 -6.37 4.71 -28.02
N GLU A 329 -5.19 5.25 -27.65
CA GLU A 329 -4.28 5.88 -28.61
C GLU A 329 -3.67 4.88 -29.61
N ARG A 330 -3.44 3.63 -29.23
CA ARG A 330 -3.06 2.56 -30.18
C ARG A 330 -4.16 2.31 -31.22
N GLN A 331 -5.44 2.37 -30.84
CA GLN A 331 -6.56 2.25 -31.78
C GLN A 331 -6.66 3.51 -32.66
N ALA A 332 -6.42 4.70 -32.12
CA ALA A 332 -6.35 5.94 -32.91
C ALA A 332 -5.21 5.88 -33.94
N LEU A 333 -4.02 5.39 -33.55
CA LEU A 333 -2.91 5.16 -34.47
C LEU A 333 -3.27 4.15 -35.57
N ALA A 334 -3.96 3.07 -35.24
CA ALA A 334 -4.44 2.09 -36.22
C ALA A 334 -5.46 2.71 -37.21
N ALA A 335 -6.31 3.64 -36.73
CA ALA A 335 -7.19 4.43 -37.63
C ALA A 335 -6.36 5.38 -38.51
N ARG A 336 -5.40 6.12 -38.00
CA ARG A 336 -4.50 6.97 -38.78
C ARG A 336 -3.72 6.20 -39.86
N ALA A 337 -3.33 4.95 -39.58
CA ALA A 337 -2.71 4.09 -40.60
C ALA A 337 -3.59 3.85 -41.82
N GLN A 338 -4.94 3.98 -41.71
CA GLN A 338 -5.84 3.91 -42.85
C GLN A 338 -5.80 5.19 -43.72
N ASP A 339 -5.39 6.35 -43.14
CA ASP A 339 -5.26 7.59 -43.92
C ASP A 339 -4.17 7.44 -45.01
N VAL A 340 -3.12 6.67 -44.75
CA VAL A 340 -2.12 6.29 -45.75
C VAL A 340 -2.75 5.46 -46.88
N ARG A 341 -3.66 4.54 -46.53
CA ARG A 341 -4.39 3.74 -47.54
C ARG A 341 -5.37 4.59 -48.32
N LEU A 342 -6.08 5.51 -47.63
CA LEU A 342 -7.00 6.47 -48.30
C LEU A 342 -6.20 7.38 -49.25
N ALA A 343 -5.05 7.92 -48.81
CA ALA A 343 -4.21 8.70 -49.72
C ALA A 343 -3.71 7.88 -50.91
N ARG A 344 -3.43 6.60 -50.72
CA ARG A 344 -3.01 5.68 -51.80
C ARG A 344 -4.15 5.34 -52.76
N SER A 345 -5.41 5.29 -52.28
CA SER A 345 -6.58 5.01 -53.12
C SER A 345 -6.80 6.08 -54.20
N ALA A 346 -6.35 7.31 -53.96
CA ALA A 346 -6.38 8.37 -54.99
C ALA A 346 -5.49 8.08 -56.23
N LEU A 347 -4.61 7.09 -56.14
CA LEU A 347 -3.77 6.61 -57.23
C LEU A 347 -4.29 5.31 -57.88
N LEU A 348 -5.36 4.73 -57.36
CA LEU A 348 -5.98 3.51 -57.86
C LEU A 348 -7.18 3.84 -58.73
N PRO A 349 -7.61 2.92 -59.64
CA PRO A 349 -8.81 3.12 -60.41
C PRO A 349 -10.04 3.12 -59.48
N THR A 350 -10.95 4.07 -59.77
CA THR A 350 -12.30 4.08 -59.21
C THR A 350 -13.29 3.60 -60.25
N VAL A 351 -14.15 2.67 -59.87
CA VAL A 351 -15.22 2.14 -60.72
C VAL A 351 -16.54 2.53 -60.08
N THR A 352 -17.35 3.31 -60.83
CA THR A 352 -18.64 3.77 -60.35
C THR A 352 -19.72 3.26 -61.28
N SER A 353 -20.73 2.59 -60.74
CA SER A 353 -21.97 2.27 -61.47
C SER A 353 -23.04 3.27 -61.04
N SER A 354 -23.68 3.85 -62.01
CA SER A 354 -24.81 4.79 -61.80
C SER A 354 -26.05 4.34 -62.53
N LEU A 355 -27.21 4.56 -61.95
CA LEU A 355 -28.49 4.38 -62.50
C LEU A 355 -29.24 5.72 -62.37
N THR A 356 -29.60 6.33 -63.50
CA THR A 356 -30.18 7.64 -63.51
C THR A 356 -31.57 7.59 -64.20
N GLY A 357 -32.63 7.85 -63.43
CA GLY A 357 -33.96 8.02 -63.94
C GLY A 357 -34.26 9.52 -64.22
N VAL A 358 -34.65 9.86 -65.38
CA VAL A 358 -34.98 11.24 -65.75
C VAL A 358 -36.45 11.31 -66.18
N LEU A 359 -37.17 12.31 -65.66
CA LEU A 359 -38.48 12.68 -66.05
C LEU A 359 -38.48 14.15 -66.51
N VAL A 360 -38.85 14.42 -67.71
CA VAL A 360 -38.90 15.77 -68.21
C VAL A 360 -40.38 16.15 -68.64
N ASP A 361 -40.62 17.46 -68.77
CA ASP A 361 -41.93 17.96 -69.22
C ASP A 361 -42.23 17.40 -70.60
N GLU A 362 -43.52 17.06 -70.79
CA GLU A 362 -44.00 16.47 -72.02
C GLU A 362 -43.72 17.37 -73.26
N SER A 363 -43.87 18.68 -73.13
CA SER A 363 -43.59 19.62 -74.18
C SER A 363 -42.10 19.69 -74.57
N VAL A 364 -41.22 19.49 -73.62
CA VAL A 364 -39.74 19.42 -73.84
C VAL A 364 -39.42 18.14 -74.60
N ALA A 365 -40.03 17.04 -74.21
CA ALA A 365 -39.82 15.73 -74.81
C ALA A 365 -40.35 15.71 -76.26
N GLU A 366 -41.59 16.21 -76.53
CA GLU A 366 -42.13 16.31 -77.86
C GLU A 366 -41.31 17.17 -78.82
N ASN A 367 -40.83 18.32 -78.34
CA ASN A 367 -39.99 19.22 -79.13
C ASN A 367 -38.55 18.77 -79.27
N SER A 368 -38.15 17.64 -78.65
CA SER A 368 -36.78 17.10 -78.75
C SER A 368 -36.47 16.33 -80.03
N PHE A 369 -37.50 16.14 -80.88
CA PHE A 369 -37.41 15.37 -82.14
C PHE A 369 -36.89 13.93 -81.94
N GLY A 370 -37.25 13.28 -80.82
CA GLY A 370 -36.83 11.93 -80.44
C GLY A 370 -35.43 11.85 -79.79
N MET A 371 -34.81 12.99 -79.51
CA MET A 371 -33.52 13.02 -78.83
C MET A 371 -33.62 12.89 -77.30
N GLN A 372 -34.77 13.16 -76.71
CA GLN A 372 -35.03 13.03 -75.29
C GLN A 372 -36.43 12.47 -75.02
N ALA A 373 -36.51 11.29 -74.44
CA ALA A 373 -37.75 10.70 -73.98
C ALA A 373 -38.29 11.40 -72.71
N GLN A 374 -39.62 11.50 -72.58
CA GLN A 374 -40.28 12.06 -71.41
C GLN A 374 -39.84 11.31 -70.15
N ARG A 375 -39.54 10.00 -70.23
CA ARG A 375 -39.05 9.16 -69.20
C ARG A 375 -37.85 8.37 -69.73
N SER A 376 -36.68 8.41 -69.02
CA SER A 376 -35.60 7.56 -69.39
C SER A 376 -34.99 6.94 -68.07
N LEU A 377 -34.46 5.77 -68.21
CA LEU A 377 -33.65 5.09 -67.16
C LEU A 377 -32.34 4.68 -67.83
N ASP A 378 -31.30 5.37 -67.44
CA ASP A 378 -29.97 5.20 -68.00
C ASP A 378 -29.01 4.54 -66.99
N GLY A 379 -28.31 3.51 -67.39
CA GLY A 379 -27.23 2.86 -66.64
C GLY A 379 -25.90 3.27 -67.22
N ALA A 380 -24.96 3.62 -66.33
CA ALA A 380 -23.58 3.88 -66.73
C ALA A 380 -22.53 3.21 -65.79
N LEU A 381 -21.45 2.76 -66.38
CA LEU A 381 -20.25 2.29 -65.66
C LEU A 381 -19.10 3.20 -66.05
N THR A 382 -18.57 3.94 -65.05
CA THR A 382 -17.46 4.86 -65.24
C THR A 382 -16.24 4.34 -64.52
N VAL A 383 -15.12 4.25 -65.20
CA VAL A 383 -13.81 3.90 -64.64
C VAL A 383 -12.93 5.15 -64.75
N GLN A 384 -12.40 5.60 -63.60
CA GLN A 384 -11.49 6.73 -63.56
C GLN A 384 -10.16 6.29 -62.91
N GLN A 385 -9.03 6.64 -63.49
CA GLN A 385 -7.72 6.34 -63.00
C GLN A 385 -6.81 7.56 -63.11
N VAL A 386 -6.23 7.96 -61.99
CA VAL A 386 -5.14 8.94 -61.97
C VAL A 386 -3.83 8.25 -62.40
N LEU A 387 -3.32 8.56 -63.56
CA LEU A 387 -2.04 8.02 -64.05
C LEU A 387 -0.85 8.77 -63.47
N PHE A 388 -0.99 10.10 -63.36
CA PHE A 388 -0.02 10.95 -62.74
C PHE A 388 -0.68 12.14 -62.03
N SER A 389 -0.38 12.31 -60.74
CA SER A 389 -0.71 13.53 -60.01
C SER A 389 0.39 13.71 -58.92
N GLU A 390 1.06 14.83 -58.97
CA GLU A 390 2.05 15.19 -57.97
C GLU A 390 1.37 15.37 -56.59
N GLY A 391 0.19 15.96 -56.54
CA GLY A 391 -0.56 16.12 -55.31
C GLY A 391 -0.95 14.80 -54.67
N ALA A 392 -1.43 13.84 -55.46
CA ALA A 392 -1.79 12.51 -54.93
C ALA A 392 -0.56 11.73 -54.45
N ARG A 393 0.54 11.78 -55.18
CA ARG A 393 1.83 11.15 -54.74
C ARG A 393 2.38 11.80 -53.47
N ALA A 394 2.36 13.13 -53.40
CA ALA A 394 2.73 13.86 -52.20
C ALA A 394 1.85 13.50 -51.03
N GLY A 395 0.53 13.40 -51.21
CA GLY A 395 -0.43 13.02 -50.20
C GLY A 395 -0.06 11.70 -49.52
N VAL A 396 0.32 10.67 -50.30
CA VAL A 396 0.78 9.39 -49.72
C VAL A 396 2.03 9.54 -48.85
N SER A 397 3.01 10.34 -49.33
CA SER A 397 4.24 10.56 -48.56
C SER A 397 4.01 11.37 -47.29
N ILE A 398 3.17 12.41 -47.37
CA ILE A 398 2.77 13.26 -46.25
C ILE A 398 2.06 12.41 -45.19
N GLN A 399 1.08 11.59 -45.58
CA GLN A 399 0.35 10.75 -44.62
C GLN A 399 1.25 9.70 -43.93
N ARG A 400 2.29 9.21 -44.62
CA ARG A 400 3.31 8.35 -43.98
C ARG A 400 4.09 9.10 -42.92
N SER A 401 4.67 10.28 -43.25
CA SER A 401 5.41 11.06 -42.27
C SER A 401 4.55 11.52 -41.09
N LEU A 402 3.26 11.80 -41.30
CA LEU A 402 2.32 12.10 -40.21
C LEU A 402 2.04 10.85 -39.35
N LEU A 403 1.96 9.66 -39.94
CA LEU A 403 1.84 8.41 -39.19
C LEU A 403 3.10 8.14 -38.34
N ASP A 404 4.29 8.45 -38.86
CA ASP A 404 5.54 8.35 -38.09
C ASP A 404 5.55 9.35 -36.93
N ALA A 405 5.01 10.57 -37.12
CA ALA A 405 4.85 11.56 -36.06
C ALA A 405 3.90 11.07 -34.95
N GLU A 406 2.75 10.51 -35.33
CA GLU A 406 1.78 9.96 -34.37
C GLU A 406 2.36 8.74 -33.63
N THR A 407 3.19 7.92 -34.30
CA THR A 407 3.90 6.80 -33.67
C THR A 407 4.88 7.29 -32.59
N ALA A 408 5.60 8.37 -32.86
CA ALA A 408 6.49 8.98 -31.89
C ALA A 408 5.71 9.63 -30.71
N THR A 409 4.55 10.23 -30.99
CA THR A 409 3.64 10.76 -29.95
C THR A 409 3.12 9.65 -29.04
N LEU A 410 2.78 8.50 -29.61
CA LEU A 410 2.39 7.32 -28.82
C LEU A 410 3.54 6.83 -27.91
N GLU A 411 4.78 6.91 -28.38
CA GLU A 411 5.94 6.55 -27.57
C GLU A 411 6.17 7.55 -26.44
N THR A 412 5.91 8.86 -26.66
CA THR A 412 5.89 9.86 -25.58
C THR A 412 4.89 9.46 -24.48
N LEU A 413 3.66 9.15 -24.86
CA LEU A 413 2.63 8.73 -23.92
C LEU A 413 3.02 7.43 -23.17
N ARG A 414 3.66 6.49 -23.86
CA ARG A 414 4.17 5.25 -23.23
C ARG A 414 5.16 5.54 -22.13
N LEU A 415 6.07 6.48 -22.34
CA LEU A 415 7.06 6.89 -21.34
C LEU A 415 6.40 7.65 -20.19
N ASP A 416 5.39 8.49 -20.45
CA ASP A 416 4.64 9.21 -19.40
C ASP A 416 3.87 8.24 -18.50
N ILE A 417 3.23 7.23 -19.05
CA ILE A 417 2.54 6.18 -18.28
C ILE A 417 3.53 5.34 -17.47
N ALA A 418 4.71 5.06 -18.02
CA ALA A 418 5.76 4.37 -17.27
C ALA A 418 6.20 5.18 -16.04
N LEU A 419 6.37 6.50 -16.20
CA LEU A 419 6.68 7.40 -15.08
C LEU A 419 5.54 7.42 -14.06
N GLU A 420 4.30 7.59 -14.51
CA GLU A 420 3.12 7.60 -13.63
C GLU A 420 3.01 6.30 -12.82
N ALA A 421 3.27 5.15 -13.44
CA ALA A 421 3.28 3.86 -12.75
C ALA A 421 4.44 3.74 -11.74
N ALA A 422 5.62 4.27 -12.09
CA ALA A 422 6.76 4.31 -11.18
C ALA A 422 6.48 5.20 -9.96
N GLU A 423 5.96 6.41 -10.18
CA GLU A 423 5.58 7.34 -9.10
C GLU A 423 4.48 6.77 -8.22
N ALA A 424 3.46 6.14 -8.80
CA ALA A 424 2.38 5.50 -8.05
C ALA A 424 2.92 4.36 -7.16
N TYR A 425 3.79 3.50 -7.70
CA TYR A 425 4.42 2.42 -6.95
C TYR A 425 5.30 2.94 -5.80
N LEU A 426 6.16 3.92 -6.07
CA LEU A 426 7.02 4.54 -5.07
C LEU A 426 6.22 5.25 -3.97
N ASN A 427 5.09 5.86 -4.31
CA ASN A 427 4.19 6.46 -3.34
C ASN A 427 3.48 5.43 -2.46
N VAL A 428 3.19 4.20 -2.95
CA VAL A 428 2.72 3.10 -2.11
C VAL A 428 3.79 2.71 -1.10
N LEU A 429 5.04 2.52 -1.53
CA LEU A 429 6.14 2.19 -0.64
C LEU A 429 6.39 3.30 0.40
N ARG A 430 6.34 4.56 -0.03
CA ARG A 430 6.42 5.72 0.88
C ARG A 430 5.34 5.66 1.95
N ALA A 431 4.10 5.46 1.55
CA ALA A 431 2.97 5.42 2.48
C ALA A 431 3.06 4.23 3.46
N GLN A 432 3.56 3.07 3.02
CA GLN A 432 3.84 1.92 3.88
C GLN A 432 4.93 2.24 4.91
N THR A 433 6.02 2.85 4.49
CA THR A 433 7.11 3.26 5.40
C THR A 433 6.64 4.29 6.42
N LEU A 434 5.86 5.28 5.98
CA LEU A 434 5.30 6.31 6.88
C LEU A 434 4.30 5.71 7.89
N GLU A 435 3.47 4.75 7.48
CA GLU A 435 2.58 4.02 8.39
C GLU A 435 3.38 3.24 9.44
N GLN A 436 4.47 2.57 9.04
CA GLN A 436 5.35 1.86 9.98
C GLN A 436 5.98 2.81 10.99
N VAL A 437 6.51 3.95 10.56
CA VAL A 437 7.07 4.98 11.47
C VAL A 437 6.02 5.47 12.46
N GLN A 438 4.76 5.67 12.04
CA GLN A 438 3.68 6.07 12.96
C GLN A 438 3.32 4.96 13.95
N GLN A 439 3.37 3.69 13.52
CA GLN A 439 3.19 2.55 14.40
C GLN A 439 4.26 2.50 15.49
N ASP A 440 5.53 2.63 15.10
CA ASP A 440 6.67 2.59 16.03
C ASP A 440 6.59 3.74 17.06
N ASN A 441 6.17 4.93 16.60
CA ASN A 441 5.97 6.09 17.46
C ASN A 441 4.80 5.91 18.44
N LEU A 442 3.72 5.25 18.02
CA LEU A 442 2.60 4.90 18.89
C LEU A 442 3.05 3.96 20.02
N GLU A 443 3.85 2.94 19.71
CA GLU A 443 4.40 1.99 20.70
C GLU A 443 5.37 2.66 21.68
N LEU A 444 6.19 3.58 21.18
CA LEU A 444 7.07 4.39 22.02
C LEU A 444 6.28 5.24 23.01
N THR A 445 5.21 5.91 22.53
CA THR A 445 4.34 6.74 23.38
C THR A 445 3.62 5.91 24.45
N ARG A 446 3.17 4.70 24.11
CA ARG A 446 2.60 3.75 25.08
C ARG A 446 3.61 3.37 26.18
N THR A 447 4.84 3.10 25.78
CA THR A 447 5.90 2.77 26.74
C THR A 447 6.20 3.93 27.68
N SER A 448 6.19 5.15 27.17
CA SER A 448 6.38 6.37 27.97
C SER A 448 5.20 6.63 28.91
N LEU A 449 3.97 6.37 28.48
CA LEU A 449 2.80 6.47 29.36
C LEU A 449 2.88 5.50 30.52
N ARG A 450 3.24 4.23 30.25
CA ARG A 450 3.46 3.23 31.33
C ARG A 450 4.53 3.69 32.33
N LEU A 451 5.63 4.26 31.85
CA LEU A 451 6.68 4.79 32.72
C LEU A 451 6.14 5.93 33.59
N ALA A 452 5.36 6.84 33.06
CA ALA A 452 4.73 7.93 33.80
C ALA A 452 3.74 7.41 34.85
N GLU A 453 2.96 6.39 34.53
CA GLU A 453 2.03 5.73 35.47
C GLU A 453 2.78 5.08 36.64
N VAL A 454 3.93 4.44 36.38
CA VAL A 454 4.80 3.90 37.43
C VAL A 454 5.34 5.02 38.30
N ARG A 455 5.83 6.11 37.72
CA ARG A 455 6.38 7.27 38.45
C ARG A 455 5.30 7.96 39.31
N GLU A 456 4.06 8.11 38.80
CA GLU A 456 2.94 8.67 39.56
C GLU A 456 2.62 7.79 40.78
N ARG A 457 2.58 6.46 40.59
CA ARG A 457 2.27 5.46 41.63
C ARG A 457 3.28 5.47 42.79
N ILE A 458 4.55 5.65 42.49
CA ILE A 458 5.63 5.75 43.51
C ILE A 458 5.78 7.17 44.08
N GLY A 459 4.93 8.12 43.66
CA GLY A 459 4.98 9.52 44.10
C GLY A 459 6.11 10.34 43.50
N ALA A 460 6.82 9.84 42.47
CA ALA A 460 7.91 10.54 41.80
C ALA A 460 7.42 11.51 40.71
N ALA A 461 6.14 11.44 40.35
CA ALA A 461 5.51 12.33 39.35
C ALA A 461 4.08 12.67 39.77
N GLY A 462 3.55 13.78 39.26
CA GLY A 462 2.14 14.15 39.46
C GLY A 462 1.22 13.63 38.34
N PRO A 463 -0.11 13.63 38.54
CA PRO A 463 -1.08 13.13 37.56
C PRO A 463 -1.04 13.92 36.23
N GLY A 464 -0.46 15.11 36.20
CA GLY A 464 -0.34 15.93 35.02
C GLY A 464 0.55 15.31 33.92
N GLU A 465 1.59 14.57 34.31
CA GLU A 465 2.47 13.85 33.37
C GLU A 465 1.70 12.72 32.64
N ARG A 466 0.99 11.91 33.40
CA ARG A 466 0.16 10.83 32.87
C ARG A 466 -0.93 11.35 31.93
N LEU A 467 -1.69 12.38 32.34
CA LEU A 467 -2.75 12.97 31.50
C LEU A 467 -2.22 13.56 30.19
N ARG A 468 -1.03 14.14 30.20
CA ARG A 468 -0.37 14.66 29.02
C ARG A 468 0.02 13.54 28.06
N LEU A 469 0.65 12.46 28.55
CA LEU A 469 1.01 11.31 27.74
C LEU A 469 -0.22 10.54 27.24
N GLN A 470 -1.31 10.51 28.01
CA GLN A 470 -2.59 9.95 27.56
C GLN A 470 -3.20 10.77 26.41
N SER A 471 -3.11 12.11 26.46
CA SER A 471 -3.52 12.98 25.35
C SER A 471 -2.66 12.75 24.13
N GLU A 472 -1.33 12.63 24.31
CA GLU A 472 -0.38 12.34 23.23
C GLU A 472 -0.65 10.98 22.59
N LEU A 473 -0.91 9.95 23.39
CA LEU A 473 -1.27 8.63 22.89
C LEU A 473 -2.52 8.68 21.98
N SER A 474 -3.54 9.46 22.38
CA SER A 474 -4.75 9.63 21.57
C SER A 474 -4.46 10.31 20.24
N GLN A 475 -3.53 11.28 20.23
CA GLN A 475 -3.07 11.92 18.99
C GLN A 475 -2.33 10.92 18.09
N ARG A 476 -1.39 10.13 18.64
CA ARG A 476 -0.66 9.10 17.87
C ARG A 476 -1.55 8.02 17.28
N ARG A 477 -2.64 7.67 17.98
CA ARG A 477 -3.70 6.81 17.42
C ARG A 477 -4.36 7.43 16.19
N ALA A 478 -4.70 8.71 16.26
CA ALA A 478 -5.29 9.43 15.13
C ALA A 478 -4.31 9.53 13.95
N ASP A 479 -3.04 9.83 14.22
CA ASP A 479 -1.99 9.91 13.20
C ASP A 479 -1.82 8.57 12.47
N ARG A 480 -1.84 7.45 13.19
CA ARG A 480 -1.77 6.11 12.60
C ARG A 480 -2.97 5.79 11.72
N VAL A 481 -4.20 6.13 12.16
CA VAL A 481 -5.41 5.95 11.33
C VAL A 481 -5.30 6.76 10.04
N SER A 482 -4.76 7.98 10.12
CA SER A 482 -4.51 8.82 8.94
C SER A 482 -3.48 8.19 8.00
N ALA A 483 -2.36 7.68 8.52
CA ALA A 483 -1.31 7.02 7.73
C ALA A 483 -1.84 5.76 7.02
N TYR A 484 -2.63 4.93 7.72
CA TYR A 484 -3.33 3.79 7.12
C TYR A 484 -4.22 4.21 5.94
N ALA A 485 -5.01 5.28 6.11
CA ALA A 485 -5.88 5.78 5.05
C ALA A 485 -5.06 6.30 3.84
N GLN A 486 -3.93 6.95 4.08
CA GLN A 486 -3.01 7.41 3.04
C GLN A 486 -2.40 6.23 2.27
N ARG A 487 -1.98 5.16 2.95
CA ARG A 487 -1.50 3.94 2.30
C ARG A 487 -2.59 3.32 1.41
N ARG A 488 -3.82 3.15 1.92
CA ARG A 488 -4.92 2.60 1.12
C ARG A 488 -5.26 3.48 -0.08
N ALA A 489 -5.18 4.80 0.04
CA ALA A 489 -5.37 5.72 -1.08
C ALA A 489 -4.27 5.57 -2.15
N ALA A 490 -3.01 5.40 -1.75
CA ALA A 490 -1.91 5.15 -2.66
C ALA A 490 -2.05 3.80 -3.40
N GLU A 491 -2.49 2.74 -2.69
CA GLU A 491 -2.77 1.43 -3.30
C GLU A 491 -3.89 1.50 -4.35
N ILE A 492 -4.96 2.24 -4.07
CA ILE A 492 -6.06 2.51 -5.02
C ILE A 492 -5.53 3.26 -6.24
N ALA A 493 -4.68 4.26 -6.05
CA ALA A 493 -4.09 5.03 -7.15
C ALA A 493 -3.21 4.14 -8.05
N LEU A 494 -2.39 3.27 -7.47
CA LEU A 494 -1.59 2.32 -8.25
C LEU A 494 -2.47 1.32 -9.03
N ASN A 495 -3.52 0.77 -8.39
CA ASN A 495 -4.47 -0.11 -9.08
C ASN A 495 -5.14 0.60 -10.26
N GLN A 496 -5.46 1.89 -10.14
CA GLN A 496 -6.01 2.69 -11.23
C GLN A 496 -5.04 2.78 -12.42
N VAL A 497 -3.77 3.10 -12.16
CA VAL A 497 -2.73 3.18 -13.22
C VAL A 497 -2.53 1.83 -13.91
N LEU A 498 -2.58 0.74 -13.13
CA LEU A 498 -2.44 -0.64 -13.62
C LEU A 498 -3.73 -1.21 -14.23
N ASN A 499 -4.82 -0.43 -14.29
CA ASN A 499 -6.14 -0.86 -14.74
C ASN A 499 -6.61 -2.16 -14.05
N ARG A 500 -6.37 -2.26 -12.73
CA ARG A 500 -6.85 -3.35 -11.88
C ARG A 500 -8.12 -2.92 -11.15
N PRO A 501 -8.95 -3.85 -10.65
CA PRO A 501 -10.02 -3.49 -9.72
C PRO A 501 -9.46 -2.67 -8.55
N LEU A 502 -10.08 -1.52 -8.25
CA LEU A 502 -9.52 -0.54 -7.33
C LEU A 502 -9.35 -1.07 -5.89
N ALA A 503 -10.16 -2.06 -5.51
CA ALA A 503 -10.11 -2.69 -4.19
C ALA A 503 -9.17 -3.91 -4.11
N ASP A 504 -8.57 -4.33 -5.23
CA ASP A 504 -7.67 -5.48 -5.26
C ASP A 504 -6.44 -5.23 -4.40
N GLU A 505 -6.07 -6.27 -3.70
CA GLU A 505 -4.88 -6.26 -2.85
C GLU A 505 -3.67 -6.81 -3.62
N PHE A 506 -2.49 -6.38 -3.20
CA PHE A 506 -1.20 -6.81 -3.74
C PHE A 506 -0.12 -6.67 -2.67
N VAL A 507 1.00 -7.34 -2.88
CA VAL A 507 2.19 -7.22 -2.04
C VAL A 507 3.25 -6.46 -2.82
N THR A 508 3.87 -5.46 -2.21
CA THR A 508 5.01 -4.76 -2.80
C THR A 508 6.31 -5.47 -2.44
N ALA A 509 7.23 -5.56 -3.40
CA ALA A 509 8.58 -6.00 -3.09
C ALA A 509 9.30 -4.92 -2.25
N PRO A 510 10.06 -5.31 -1.21
CA PRO A 510 10.87 -4.33 -0.47
C PRO A 510 11.91 -3.69 -1.39
N LEU A 511 12.28 -2.45 -1.07
CA LEU A 511 13.34 -1.71 -1.78
C LEU A 511 14.70 -2.44 -1.72
N GLU A 512 14.91 -3.23 -0.68
CA GLU A 512 16.12 -4.03 -0.44
C GLU A 512 15.93 -5.46 -0.96
N ALA A 513 16.20 -5.70 -2.21
CA ALA A 513 16.32 -7.06 -2.73
C ALA A 513 17.79 -7.50 -2.67
N GLY A 514 18.12 -8.41 -1.74
CA GLY A 514 19.45 -8.98 -1.61
C GLY A 514 20.49 -8.10 -0.92
N GLY A 515 20.06 -7.13 -0.09
CA GLY A 515 20.95 -6.26 0.68
C GLY A 515 21.51 -5.06 -0.09
N GLN A 516 20.98 -4.79 -1.27
CA GLN A 516 21.29 -3.59 -2.06
C GLN A 516 20.00 -2.80 -2.29
N THR A 517 20.02 -1.49 -1.97
CA THR A 517 18.90 -0.59 -2.24
C THR A 517 18.80 -0.28 -3.74
N LEU A 518 17.63 0.15 -4.23
CA LEU A 518 17.49 0.65 -5.60
C LEU A 518 18.45 1.83 -5.87
N ILE A 519 18.79 2.61 -4.85
CA ILE A 519 19.76 3.71 -4.91
C ILE A 519 21.16 3.18 -5.27
N ASP A 520 21.61 2.11 -4.60
CA ASP A 520 22.94 1.51 -4.82
C ASP A 520 23.06 0.85 -6.19
N GLN A 521 21.94 0.46 -6.80
CA GLN A 521 21.90 -0.18 -8.11
C GLN A 521 21.83 0.83 -9.26
N SER A 522 21.51 2.10 -8.98
CA SER A 522 21.39 3.12 -10.02
C SER A 522 22.74 3.47 -10.63
N LEU A 523 22.81 3.45 -11.96
CA LEU A 523 24.00 3.88 -12.71
C LEU A 523 24.36 5.34 -12.46
N LEU A 524 23.35 6.18 -12.20
CA LEU A 524 23.52 7.62 -12.04
C LEU A 524 23.84 8.04 -10.61
N ALA A 525 23.49 7.24 -9.59
CA ALA A 525 23.68 7.63 -8.20
C ALA A 525 25.15 7.95 -7.84
N GLY A 526 26.10 7.13 -8.31
CA GLY A 526 27.54 7.37 -8.12
C GLY A 526 28.06 8.61 -8.84
N GLU A 527 27.52 8.92 -10.01
CA GLU A 527 27.92 10.08 -10.80
C GLU A 527 27.37 11.39 -10.24
N LEU A 528 26.16 11.37 -9.65
CA LEU A 528 25.52 12.52 -8.99
C LEU A 528 26.31 13.01 -7.77
N GLN A 529 27.05 12.14 -7.08
CA GLN A 529 27.88 12.50 -5.93
C GLN A 529 29.19 13.19 -6.33
N SER A 530 29.59 13.11 -7.60
CA SER A 530 30.85 13.68 -8.08
C SER A 530 30.69 15.10 -8.60
N LEU A 531 31.01 16.11 -7.77
CA LEU A 531 30.90 17.53 -8.14
C LEU A 531 31.65 17.88 -9.43
N GLY A 532 32.82 17.29 -9.65
CA GLY A 532 33.65 17.55 -10.83
C GLY A 532 33.06 16.99 -12.13
N LYS A 533 32.23 15.96 -12.05
CA LYS A 533 31.60 15.31 -13.22
C LYS A 533 30.18 15.84 -13.49
N PHE A 534 29.54 16.49 -12.52
CA PHE A 534 28.14 16.88 -12.58
C PHE A 534 27.77 17.74 -13.80
N LEU A 535 28.55 18.76 -14.11
CA LEU A 535 28.29 19.62 -15.27
C LEU A 535 28.42 18.86 -16.58
N VAL A 536 29.48 18.02 -16.68
CA VAL A 536 29.73 17.18 -17.84
C VAL A 536 28.63 16.13 -18.00
N LEU A 537 28.14 15.57 -16.90
CA LEU A 537 27.00 14.68 -16.89
C LEU A 537 25.75 15.37 -17.47
N GLY A 538 25.44 16.60 -17.06
CA GLY A 538 24.32 17.36 -17.59
C GLY A 538 24.37 17.56 -19.11
N ASP A 539 25.57 17.83 -19.67
CA ASP A 539 25.76 17.96 -21.10
C ASP A 539 25.58 16.61 -21.83
N PHE A 540 26.16 15.53 -21.28
CA PHE A 540 25.96 14.17 -21.79
C PHE A 540 24.49 13.76 -21.82
N LEU A 541 23.78 13.90 -20.69
CA LEU A 541 22.37 13.53 -20.60
C LEU A 541 21.47 14.35 -21.52
N THR A 542 21.81 15.64 -21.75
CA THR A 542 21.10 16.49 -22.70
C THR A 542 21.31 15.97 -24.14
N GLN A 543 22.51 15.55 -24.48
CA GLN A 543 22.82 14.99 -25.81
C GLN A 543 22.11 13.63 -26.02
N GLU A 544 22.12 12.75 -25.01
CA GLU A 544 21.35 11.48 -25.05
C GLU A 544 19.87 11.75 -25.21
N ALA A 545 19.31 12.73 -24.49
CA ALA A 545 17.90 13.11 -24.61
C ALA A 545 17.53 13.58 -26.02
N PHE A 546 18.33 14.42 -26.64
CA PHE A 546 18.07 14.87 -28.01
C PHE A 546 18.06 13.70 -29.01
N GLY A 547 18.88 12.68 -28.80
CA GLY A 547 18.91 11.50 -29.66
C GLY A 547 17.75 10.53 -29.46
N ARG A 548 17.11 10.57 -28.27
CA ARG A 548 16.09 9.59 -27.88
C ARG A 548 14.67 10.17 -27.75
N ALA A 549 14.53 11.49 -27.54
CA ALA A 549 13.25 12.13 -27.26
C ALA A 549 12.22 11.89 -28.39
N PRO A 550 11.13 11.16 -28.12
CA PRO A 550 10.11 10.91 -29.14
C PRO A 550 9.37 12.21 -29.52
N GLU A 551 9.33 13.21 -28.65
CA GLU A 551 8.76 14.53 -28.95
C GLU A 551 9.49 15.22 -30.10
N LEU A 552 10.82 15.12 -30.15
CA LEU A 552 11.61 15.67 -31.29
C LEU A 552 11.40 14.83 -32.54
N GLN A 553 11.33 13.51 -32.44
CA GLN A 553 11.08 12.62 -33.57
C GLN A 553 9.70 12.90 -34.20
N ALA A 554 8.67 13.17 -33.37
CA ALA A 554 7.35 13.54 -33.84
C ALA A 554 7.38 14.85 -34.66
N LEU A 555 8.06 15.88 -34.14
CA LEU A 555 8.21 17.16 -34.85
C LEU A 555 9.06 17.05 -36.12
N GLU A 556 10.13 16.25 -36.11
CA GLU A 556 10.94 15.99 -37.29
C GLU A 556 10.12 15.28 -38.39
N ALA A 557 9.29 14.31 -38.04
CA ALA A 557 8.42 13.65 -38.99
C ALA A 557 7.33 14.62 -39.54
N ALA A 558 6.79 15.51 -38.69
CA ALA A 558 5.86 16.55 -39.12
C ALA A 558 6.55 17.58 -40.06
N ILE A 559 7.79 17.97 -39.78
CA ILE A 559 8.59 18.83 -40.66
C ILE A 559 8.78 18.16 -42.01
N GLN A 560 9.15 16.87 -42.08
CA GLN A 560 9.28 16.11 -43.32
C GLN A 560 7.96 16.08 -44.11
N ALA A 561 6.82 15.93 -43.46
CA ALA A 561 5.51 16.01 -44.09
C ALA A 561 5.28 17.39 -44.75
N GLN A 562 5.59 18.45 -43.99
CA GLN A 562 5.41 19.83 -44.44
C GLN A 562 6.40 20.21 -45.56
N GLU A 563 7.66 19.77 -45.52
CA GLU A 563 8.63 19.93 -46.60
C GLU A 563 8.14 19.25 -47.89
N ARG A 564 7.60 18.04 -47.75
CA ARG A 564 7.01 17.31 -48.86
C ARG A 564 5.82 18.03 -49.47
N LEU A 565 4.97 18.63 -48.63
CA LEU A 565 3.85 19.47 -49.06
C LEU A 565 4.36 20.69 -49.83
N LEU A 566 5.36 21.40 -49.31
CA LEU A 566 5.96 22.56 -49.97
C LEU A 566 6.52 22.21 -51.33
N VAL A 567 7.22 21.09 -51.45
CA VAL A 567 7.75 20.57 -52.75
C VAL A 567 6.57 20.32 -53.70
N SER A 568 5.47 19.72 -53.25
CA SER A 568 4.28 19.48 -54.06
C SER A 568 3.65 20.80 -54.53
N ARG A 569 3.53 21.81 -53.63
CA ARG A 569 3.00 23.13 -53.98
C ARG A 569 3.86 23.86 -55.03
N ARG A 570 5.20 23.72 -54.98
CA ARG A 570 6.11 24.25 -55.99
C ARG A 570 5.96 23.54 -57.33
N ARG A 571 5.87 22.21 -57.34
CA ARG A 571 5.72 21.38 -58.54
C ARG A 571 4.35 21.57 -59.23
N ALA A 572 3.31 21.93 -58.49
CA ALA A 572 2.00 22.22 -59.03
C ALA A 572 1.96 23.38 -60.06
N PHE A 573 3.03 24.21 -60.15
CA PHE A 573 3.11 25.26 -61.18
C PHE A 573 3.44 24.74 -62.57
N PHE A 574 4.04 23.55 -62.70
CA PHE A 574 4.51 23.06 -63.99
C PHE A 574 4.24 21.58 -64.27
N LEU A 575 3.80 20.82 -63.32
CA LEU A 575 3.42 19.42 -63.49
C LEU A 575 1.88 19.28 -63.71
N PRO A 576 1.43 18.69 -64.84
CA PRO A 576 0.02 18.43 -65.07
C PRO A 576 -0.45 17.23 -64.25
N THR A 577 -1.79 17.17 -64.04
CA THR A 577 -2.45 15.94 -63.61
C THR A 577 -2.89 15.18 -64.87
N ILE A 578 -2.54 13.89 -64.96
CA ILE A 578 -2.89 13.01 -66.08
C ILE A 578 -3.87 11.97 -65.58
N GLY A 579 -5.03 11.88 -66.22
CA GLY A 579 -6.08 10.93 -65.89
C GLY A 579 -6.56 10.14 -67.10
N LEU A 580 -6.97 8.92 -66.87
CA LEU A 580 -7.68 8.05 -67.78
C LEU A 580 -9.14 7.93 -67.32
N GLN A 581 -10.08 8.11 -68.23
CA GLN A 581 -11.50 7.91 -67.95
C GLN A 581 -12.09 7.00 -69.01
N GLY A 582 -12.76 5.96 -68.64
CA GLY A 582 -13.55 5.08 -69.45
C GLY A 582 -14.99 5.10 -69.00
N GLU A 583 -15.92 5.09 -69.97
CA GLU A 583 -17.34 5.06 -69.64
C GLU A 583 -18.04 4.11 -70.64
N VAL A 584 -18.93 3.31 -70.11
CA VAL A 584 -19.88 2.51 -70.85
C VAL A 584 -21.28 2.87 -70.35
N SER A 585 -22.18 3.23 -71.24
CA SER A 585 -23.56 3.57 -70.86
C SER A 585 -24.53 2.72 -71.60
N THR A 586 -25.75 2.59 -71.12
CA THR A 586 -26.89 1.95 -71.84
C THR A 586 -28.17 2.58 -71.37
N ASN A 587 -29.09 2.67 -72.24
CA ASN A 587 -30.47 3.04 -71.93
C ASN A 587 -31.25 1.77 -71.61
N LEU A 588 -31.70 1.67 -70.36
CA LEU A 588 -32.39 0.48 -69.85
C LEU A 588 -33.92 0.52 -70.15
N ALA A 589 -34.50 1.73 -70.20
CA ALA A 589 -35.90 1.94 -70.47
C ALA A 589 -36.15 3.38 -70.89
N THR A 590 -37.02 3.56 -71.95
CA THR A 590 -37.55 4.83 -72.34
C THR A 590 -39.06 4.75 -72.44
N GLY A 591 -39.79 5.89 -72.31
CA GLY A 591 -41.24 5.93 -72.43
C GLY A 591 -41.82 7.35 -72.41
N GLY A 592 -43.05 7.49 -72.76
CA GLY A 592 -43.74 8.78 -72.86
C GLY A 592 -43.49 9.53 -74.19
N ALA A 593 -43.83 10.80 -74.25
CA ALA A 593 -43.57 11.64 -75.41
C ALA A 593 -42.10 11.66 -75.78
N GLY A 594 -41.74 11.77 -77.03
CA GLY A 594 -40.34 11.80 -77.51
C GLY A 594 -39.56 10.48 -77.34
N ALA A 595 -40.25 9.35 -76.98
CA ALA A 595 -39.54 8.06 -76.80
C ALA A 595 -39.23 7.36 -78.14
N GLU A 596 -39.98 7.69 -79.18
CA GLU A 596 -39.74 7.14 -80.50
C GLU A 596 -38.91 8.12 -81.33
N PRO A 597 -37.86 7.64 -82.00
CA PRO A 597 -37.03 8.47 -82.88
C PRO A 597 -37.87 9.01 -84.03
N LEU A 598 -37.66 10.23 -84.38
CA LEU A 598 -38.37 10.83 -85.54
C LEU A 598 -38.02 10.08 -86.83
N ALA A 599 -38.97 9.31 -87.33
CA ALA A 599 -38.81 8.64 -88.62
C ALA A 599 -38.87 9.67 -89.70
N LEU A 600 -37.77 10.18 -90.23
CA LEU A 600 -37.72 11.06 -91.36
C LEU A 600 -38.01 10.25 -92.65
N PRO A 601 -38.87 10.78 -93.54
CA PRO A 601 -39.08 10.10 -94.77
C PRO A 601 -37.80 9.90 -95.61
N PRO A 602 -37.63 8.76 -96.29
CA PRO A 602 -36.41 8.44 -97.05
C PRO A 602 -35.96 9.51 -98.05
N GLU A 603 -36.94 10.32 -98.53
CA GLU A 603 -36.73 11.42 -99.49
C GLU A 603 -35.95 12.60 -98.84
N LEU A 604 -36.03 12.81 -97.57
CA LEU A 604 -35.34 13.88 -96.79
C LEU A 604 -34.00 13.46 -96.28
N THR A 605 -33.70 12.19 -96.18
CA THR A 605 -32.41 11.67 -95.62
C THR A 605 -31.30 11.64 -96.72
N GLY A 606 -31.64 11.89 -98.02
CA GLY A 606 -30.67 11.98 -99.12
C GLY A 606 -29.60 10.84 -99.14
N GLY A 607 -29.94 9.64 -98.66
CA GLY A 607 -29.07 8.51 -98.67
C GLY A 607 -28.08 8.50 -97.44
N LEU A 608 -28.28 9.36 -96.47
CA LEU A 608 -27.53 9.26 -95.22
C LEU A 608 -28.01 8.00 -94.48
N SER A 609 -27.13 6.99 -94.39
CA SER A 609 -27.37 5.84 -93.50
C SER A 609 -27.14 6.29 -92.09
N THR A 610 -28.25 6.33 -91.34
CA THR A 610 -28.09 6.45 -89.88
C THR A 610 -27.51 5.12 -89.37
N SER A 611 -26.25 5.16 -88.91
CA SER A 611 -25.63 4.02 -88.22
C SER A 611 -26.49 3.72 -87.03
N GLU A 612 -26.89 2.45 -86.85
CA GLU A 612 -27.52 2.01 -85.62
C GLU A 612 -26.57 2.35 -84.42
N VAL A 613 -27.09 3.12 -83.48
CA VAL A 613 -26.39 3.39 -82.25
C VAL A 613 -26.28 2.07 -81.44
N THR A 614 -25.11 1.62 -81.03
CA THR A 614 -24.92 0.42 -80.25
C THR A 614 -25.65 0.57 -78.95
N ASP A 615 -26.25 -0.54 -78.43
CA ASP A 615 -26.94 -0.54 -77.12
C ASP A 615 -25.99 -0.23 -75.93
N PHE A 616 -24.68 -0.36 -76.12
CA PHE A 616 -23.64 -0.11 -75.19
C PHE A 616 -22.55 0.82 -75.75
N PRO A 617 -22.85 2.11 -75.93
CA PRO A 617 -21.84 3.07 -76.34
C PRO A 617 -20.74 3.19 -75.23
N TRP A 618 -19.52 3.19 -75.66
CA TRP A 618 -18.38 3.34 -74.75
C TRP A 618 -17.47 4.48 -75.20
N SER A 619 -16.82 5.12 -74.26
CA SER A 619 -15.79 6.10 -74.52
C SER A 619 -14.54 5.82 -73.64
N LEU A 620 -13.35 6.11 -74.14
CA LEU A 620 -12.10 6.08 -73.43
C LEU A 620 -11.33 7.37 -73.72
N GLY A 621 -11.08 8.15 -72.67
CA GLY A 621 -10.47 9.45 -72.76
C GLY A 621 -9.18 9.52 -71.90
N LEU A 622 -8.09 10.07 -72.44
CA LEU A 622 -6.91 10.47 -71.75
C LEU A 622 -6.93 11.98 -71.59
N SER A 623 -6.85 12.47 -70.35
CA SER A 623 -6.87 13.89 -70.05
C SER A 623 -5.55 14.32 -69.38
N ALA A 624 -5.04 15.50 -69.75
CA ALA A 624 -3.93 16.15 -69.08
C ALA A 624 -4.38 17.58 -68.73
N SER A 625 -4.39 17.89 -67.45
CA SER A 625 -4.86 19.19 -66.94
C SER A 625 -3.74 19.90 -66.20
N LEU A 626 -3.41 21.12 -66.62
CA LEU A 626 -2.51 22.02 -65.93
C LEU A 626 -3.20 23.39 -65.83
N PRO A 627 -3.69 23.77 -64.64
CA PRO A 627 -4.25 25.10 -64.45
C PRO A 627 -3.17 26.16 -64.67
N LEU A 628 -3.34 27.10 -65.61
CA LEU A 628 -2.33 28.14 -65.88
C LEU A 628 -2.47 29.35 -64.96
N PHE A 629 -3.71 29.65 -64.58
CA PHE A 629 -4.03 30.77 -63.66
C PHE A 629 -5.21 30.41 -62.73
N GLU A 630 -5.00 30.55 -61.40
CA GLU A 630 -5.99 30.30 -60.32
C GLU A 630 -6.13 31.55 -59.43
N GLY A 631 -6.00 32.75 -59.98
CA GLY A 631 -6.21 33.98 -59.21
C GLY A 631 -5.32 34.10 -57.98
N THR A 632 -4.03 33.89 -58.01
CA THR A 632 -3.06 33.92 -56.90
C THR A 632 -3.13 32.78 -55.86
N ALA A 633 -4.16 31.90 -55.94
CA ALA A 633 -4.38 30.84 -54.92
C ALA A 633 -3.17 29.88 -54.80
N ARG A 634 -2.46 29.59 -55.86
CA ARG A 634 -1.25 28.74 -55.83
C ARG A 634 -0.13 29.39 -55.06
N ASP A 635 0.12 30.69 -55.27
CA ASP A 635 1.18 31.39 -54.51
C ASP A 635 0.80 31.53 -53.06
N ALA A 636 -0.44 31.84 -52.74
CA ALA A 636 -0.92 31.84 -51.36
C ALA A 636 -0.75 30.50 -50.66
N ARG A 637 -1.12 29.37 -51.30
CA ARG A 637 -0.89 28.02 -50.75
C ARG A 637 0.58 27.70 -50.56
N ARG A 638 1.45 28.19 -51.44
CA ARG A 638 2.90 28.02 -51.30
C ARG A 638 3.45 28.84 -50.14
N GLN A 639 3.06 30.10 -50.00
CA GLN A 639 3.44 30.97 -48.90
C GLN A 639 2.94 30.44 -47.56
N GLN A 640 1.71 29.93 -47.51
CA GLN A 640 1.16 29.25 -46.36
C GLN A 640 2.03 28.05 -45.93
N ALA A 641 2.36 27.17 -46.88
CA ALA A 641 3.22 26.01 -46.60
C ALA A 641 4.61 26.40 -46.11
N LEU A 642 5.17 27.51 -46.57
CA LEU A 642 6.44 28.08 -46.08
C LEU A 642 6.33 28.57 -44.63
N ALA A 643 5.26 29.30 -44.30
CA ALA A 643 5.02 29.81 -42.95
C ALA A 643 4.79 28.67 -41.95
N GLU A 644 4.00 27.66 -42.33
CA GLU A 644 3.75 26.46 -41.54
C GLU A 644 5.03 25.64 -41.30
N LEU A 645 5.91 25.54 -42.30
CA LEU A 645 7.20 24.89 -42.16
C LEU A 645 8.10 25.64 -41.14
N ALA A 646 8.14 26.98 -41.25
CA ALA A 646 8.93 27.79 -40.31
C ALA A 646 8.35 27.67 -38.88
N ASP A 647 7.04 27.63 -38.72
CA ASP A 647 6.37 27.41 -37.42
C ASP A 647 6.79 26.06 -36.79
N LEU A 648 6.71 24.97 -37.55
CA LEU A 648 7.17 23.64 -37.08
C LEU A 648 8.65 23.62 -36.69
N GLN A 649 9.52 24.35 -37.43
CA GLN A 649 10.94 24.47 -37.08
C GLN A 649 11.12 25.18 -35.75
N PHE A 650 10.40 26.29 -35.50
CA PHE A 650 10.40 26.98 -34.21
C PHE A 650 9.83 26.11 -33.08
N GLN A 651 8.79 25.34 -33.34
CA GLN A 651 8.24 24.39 -32.36
C GLN A 651 9.26 23.31 -31.97
N ARG A 652 10.00 22.79 -32.96
CA ARG A 652 11.09 21.83 -32.71
C ARG A 652 12.19 22.45 -31.84
N ASP A 653 12.62 23.67 -32.13
CA ASP A 653 13.66 24.34 -31.37
C ASP A 653 13.17 24.65 -29.95
N LEU A 654 11.90 25.03 -29.78
CA LEU A 654 11.28 25.20 -28.46
C LEU A 654 11.18 23.88 -27.69
N ALA A 655 10.86 22.78 -28.36
CA ALA A 655 10.80 21.45 -27.74
C ALA A 655 12.22 21.02 -27.28
N ALA A 656 13.25 21.27 -28.10
CA ALA A 656 14.65 21.00 -27.71
C ALA A 656 15.06 21.81 -26.45
N GLN A 657 14.71 23.09 -26.39
CA GLN A 657 14.96 23.91 -25.19
C GLN A 657 14.22 23.38 -23.96
N ARG A 658 12.96 22.95 -24.10
CA ARG A 658 12.19 22.36 -22.99
C ARG A 658 12.80 21.05 -22.50
N ILE A 659 13.27 20.19 -23.41
CA ILE A 659 13.96 18.94 -23.06
C ILE A 659 15.25 19.23 -22.30
N GLU A 660 16.08 20.15 -22.81
CA GLU A 660 17.31 20.56 -22.12
C GLU A 660 17.00 21.11 -20.72
N GLN A 661 16.00 22.01 -20.61
CA GLN A 661 15.55 22.54 -19.33
C GLN A 661 15.09 21.43 -18.40
N ALA A 662 14.27 20.48 -18.89
CA ALA A 662 13.80 19.36 -18.10
C ALA A 662 14.95 18.50 -17.57
N VAL A 663 15.86 18.07 -18.44
CA VAL A 663 17.03 17.26 -18.06
C VAL A 663 17.86 17.98 -17.01
N ARG A 664 18.24 19.24 -17.25
CA ARG A 664 19.08 20.00 -16.31
C ARG A 664 18.37 20.24 -14.97
N THR A 665 17.07 20.54 -14.99
CA THR A 665 16.28 20.77 -13.77
C THR A 665 16.11 19.47 -12.97
N ARG A 666 15.74 18.36 -13.63
CA ARG A 666 15.59 17.06 -12.96
C ARG A 666 16.92 16.52 -12.43
N LEU A 667 18.04 16.75 -13.16
CA LEU A 667 19.37 16.43 -12.68
C LEU A 667 19.73 17.19 -11.39
N GLN A 668 19.37 18.48 -11.28
CA GLN A 668 19.58 19.27 -10.07
C GLN A 668 18.74 18.74 -8.91
N PHE A 669 17.48 18.38 -9.15
CA PHE A 669 16.62 17.81 -8.11
C PHE A 669 17.14 16.45 -7.65
N ALA A 670 17.51 15.55 -8.57
CA ALA A 670 18.06 14.26 -8.21
C ALA A 670 19.37 14.37 -7.40
N GLN A 671 20.22 15.35 -7.70
CA GLN A 671 21.42 15.62 -6.90
C GLN A 671 21.06 16.14 -5.50
N ALA A 672 20.13 17.09 -5.42
CA ALA A 672 19.72 17.70 -4.17
C ALA A 672 19.02 16.68 -3.25
N SER A 673 18.10 15.87 -3.79
CA SER A 673 17.39 14.84 -3.03
C SER A 673 18.35 13.73 -2.55
N LEU A 674 19.32 13.31 -3.38
CA LEU A 674 20.36 12.37 -2.96
C LEU A 674 21.24 12.92 -1.82
N ALA A 675 21.65 14.18 -1.89
CA ALA A 675 22.41 14.81 -0.82
C ALA A 675 21.57 14.94 0.48
N THR A 676 20.28 15.21 0.34
CA THR A 676 19.35 15.32 1.47
C THR A 676 19.22 14.02 2.25
N ILE A 677 19.31 12.84 1.61
CA ILE A 677 19.28 11.53 2.29
C ILE A 677 20.37 11.48 3.38
N THR A 678 21.61 11.77 3.02
CA THR A 678 22.74 11.73 3.96
C THR A 678 22.54 12.65 5.17
N GLU A 679 22.03 13.85 4.95
CA GLU A 679 21.78 14.82 6.03
C GLU A 679 20.60 14.38 6.91
N GLN A 680 19.55 13.82 6.33
CA GLN A 680 18.40 13.31 7.09
C GLN A 680 18.76 12.06 7.90
N GLU A 681 19.58 11.16 7.36
CA GLU A 681 20.09 10.01 8.10
C GLU A 681 20.94 10.43 9.31
N ALA A 682 21.83 11.40 9.13
CA ALA A 682 22.61 11.95 10.23
C ALA A 682 21.73 12.63 11.30
N ALA A 683 20.68 13.35 10.87
CA ALA A 683 19.72 13.95 11.77
C ALA A 683 18.90 12.91 12.55
N ALA A 684 18.48 11.82 11.87
CA ALA A 684 17.73 10.72 12.49
C ALA A 684 18.59 9.97 13.52
N GLU A 685 19.86 9.69 13.21
CA GLU A 685 20.78 9.06 14.14
C GLU A 685 21.02 9.95 15.39
N ALA A 686 21.20 11.25 15.20
CA ALA A 686 21.35 12.19 16.30
C ALA A 686 20.08 12.30 17.17
N ALA A 687 18.90 12.33 16.54
CA ALA A 687 17.62 12.36 17.22
C ALA A 687 17.34 11.09 18.02
N LEU A 688 17.68 9.92 17.47
CA LEU A 688 17.56 8.64 18.17
C LEU A 688 18.46 8.60 19.43
N ARG A 689 19.74 8.96 19.31
CA ARG A 689 20.66 9.02 20.45
C ARG A 689 20.19 10.02 21.52
N SER A 690 19.65 11.18 21.08
CA SER A 690 19.08 12.18 21.98
C SER A 690 17.89 11.64 22.76
N LEU A 691 16.99 10.90 22.07
CA LEU A 691 15.84 10.27 22.72
C LEU A 691 16.26 9.22 23.76
N ASP A 692 17.23 8.39 23.46
CA ASP A 692 17.74 7.38 24.40
C ASP A 692 18.24 8.06 25.69
N LEU A 693 19.07 9.11 25.56
CA LEU A 693 19.59 9.86 26.72
C LEU A 693 18.46 10.54 27.53
N VAL A 694 17.50 11.16 26.85
CA VAL A 694 16.37 11.83 27.51
C VAL A 694 15.44 10.82 28.17
N THR A 695 15.23 9.65 27.57
CA THR A 695 14.40 8.58 28.13
C THR A 695 15.03 8.04 29.44
N ASP A 696 16.35 7.82 29.44
CA ASP A 696 17.06 7.40 30.63
C ASP A 696 17.01 8.47 31.73
N ALA A 697 17.23 9.74 31.38
CA ALA A 697 17.15 10.87 32.31
C ALA A 697 15.73 11.05 32.89
N TYR A 698 14.69 10.86 32.05
CA TYR A 698 13.30 10.89 32.50
C TYR A 698 12.98 9.74 33.46
N GLY A 699 13.44 8.53 33.14
CA GLY A 699 13.31 7.37 34.02
C GLY A 699 13.95 7.59 35.41
N GLN A 700 15.07 8.31 35.49
CA GLN A 700 15.76 8.69 36.72
C GLN A 700 15.15 9.93 37.41
N GLY A 701 14.19 10.63 36.80
CA GLY A 701 13.58 11.82 37.36
C GLY A 701 14.40 13.11 37.17
N VAL A 702 15.41 13.09 36.30
CA VAL A 702 16.26 14.24 35.98
C VAL A 702 15.69 15.09 34.85
N ALA A 703 15.04 14.47 33.87
CA ALA A 703 14.35 15.17 32.79
C ALA A 703 12.83 15.24 33.04
N GLU A 704 12.19 16.25 32.48
CA GLU A 704 10.72 16.42 32.54
C GLU A 704 10.02 15.68 31.39
N VAL A 705 8.73 15.43 31.54
CA VAL A 705 7.89 14.81 30.50
C VAL A 705 7.89 15.64 29.21
N PHE A 706 8.08 16.94 29.31
CA PHE A 706 8.15 17.84 28.15
C PHE A 706 9.39 17.56 27.30
N ASP A 707 10.54 17.37 27.94
CA ASP A 707 11.80 17.03 27.26
C ASP A 707 11.69 15.69 26.54
N LEU A 708 11.04 14.69 27.16
CA LEU A 708 10.78 13.39 26.57
C LEU A 708 9.90 13.50 25.33
N LEU A 709 8.78 14.23 25.41
CA LEU A 709 7.87 14.41 24.27
C LEU A 709 8.53 15.20 23.13
N GLU A 710 9.36 16.19 23.45
CA GLU A 710 10.12 16.93 22.44
C GLU A 710 11.14 16.02 21.74
N ALA A 711 11.87 15.19 22.48
CA ALA A 711 12.83 14.23 21.92
C ALA A 711 12.12 13.19 21.02
N GLN A 712 10.96 12.67 21.45
CA GLN A 712 10.14 11.77 20.65
C GLN A 712 9.68 12.43 19.35
N ASN A 713 9.18 13.65 19.41
CA ASN A 713 8.73 14.37 18.24
C ASN A 713 9.88 14.68 17.27
N ARG A 714 11.06 15.03 17.77
CA ARG A 714 12.25 15.22 16.93
C ARG A 714 12.68 13.95 16.23
N ARG A 715 12.66 12.81 16.93
CA ARG A 715 12.92 11.50 16.32
C ARG A 715 11.91 11.20 15.21
N LEU A 716 10.61 11.34 15.52
CA LEU A 716 9.55 11.09 14.54
C LEU A 716 9.76 11.92 13.27
N LEU A 717 9.97 13.24 13.41
CA LEU A 717 10.16 14.14 12.26
C LEU A 717 11.42 13.78 11.47
N ALA A 718 12.49 13.35 12.11
CA ALA A 718 13.71 12.93 11.44
C ALA A 718 13.52 11.61 10.68
N GLU A 719 12.85 10.61 11.25
CA GLU A 719 12.55 9.34 10.57
C GLU A 719 11.61 9.55 9.37
N LEU A 720 10.58 10.41 9.51
CA LEU A 720 9.74 10.83 8.38
C LEU A 720 10.55 11.58 7.31
N GLY A 721 11.53 12.38 7.74
CA GLY A 721 12.45 13.09 6.86
C GLY A 721 13.31 12.13 6.01
N VAL A 722 13.89 11.10 6.62
CA VAL A 722 14.67 10.07 5.91
C VAL A 722 13.79 9.34 4.90
N ALA A 723 12.62 8.85 5.33
CA ALA A 723 11.71 8.15 4.44
C ALA A 723 11.33 9.00 3.23
N ASN A 724 10.93 10.25 3.44
CA ASN A 724 10.59 11.16 2.34
C ASN A 724 11.78 11.42 1.42
N ALA A 725 12.98 11.68 1.96
CA ALA A 725 14.16 11.96 1.15
C ALA A 725 14.53 10.80 0.21
N ILE A 726 14.42 9.54 0.69
CA ILE A 726 14.67 8.36 -0.14
C ILE A 726 13.69 8.28 -1.30
N TYR A 727 12.39 8.42 -1.02
CA TYR A 727 11.38 8.32 -2.07
C TYR A 727 11.37 9.52 -3.01
N ASP A 728 11.67 10.74 -2.52
CA ASP A 728 11.84 11.92 -3.35
C ASP A 728 13.00 11.73 -4.34
N PHE A 729 14.14 11.18 -3.89
CA PHE A 729 15.25 10.86 -4.77
C PHE A 729 14.86 9.85 -5.87
N LEU A 730 14.17 8.77 -5.52
CA LEU A 730 13.76 7.75 -6.50
C LEU A 730 12.75 8.29 -7.53
N ILE A 731 11.84 9.17 -7.10
CA ILE A 731 10.90 9.86 -7.98
C ILE A 731 11.64 10.85 -8.89
N ASP A 732 12.55 11.66 -8.33
CA ASP A 732 13.35 12.62 -9.11
C ASP A 732 14.24 11.90 -10.13
N LEU A 733 14.82 10.75 -9.74
CA LEU A 733 15.61 9.91 -10.65
C LEU A 733 14.74 9.35 -11.78
N SER A 734 13.56 8.82 -11.48
CA SER A 734 12.61 8.33 -12.50
C SER A 734 12.18 9.45 -13.45
N ALA A 735 11.94 10.65 -12.93
CA ALA A 735 11.61 11.82 -13.73
C ALA A 735 12.78 12.29 -14.60
N LEU A 736 14.02 12.15 -14.13
CA LEU A 736 15.23 12.40 -14.94
C LEU A 736 15.35 11.38 -16.07
N GLU A 737 15.18 10.11 -15.79
CA GLU A 737 15.20 9.02 -16.78
C GLU A 737 14.15 9.23 -17.87
N ARG A 738 12.92 9.63 -17.49
CA ARG A 738 11.87 10.02 -18.44
C ARG A 738 12.32 11.20 -19.32
N ALA A 739 12.96 12.22 -18.75
CA ALA A 739 13.43 13.38 -19.50
C ALA A 739 14.54 13.02 -20.50
N ILE A 740 15.34 11.98 -20.21
CA ILE A 740 16.36 11.44 -21.12
C ILE A 740 15.74 10.58 -22.24
N GLY A 741 14.49 10.15 -22.09
CA GLY A 741 13.76 9.34 -23.06
C GLY A 741 13.86 7.82 -22.83
N GLY A 742 14.07 7.37 -21.61
CA GLY A 742 14.07 5.94 -21.28
C GLY A 742 14.28 5.68 -19.80
N PHE A 743 13.99 4.46 -19.34
CA PHE A 743 14.11 4.05 -17.94
C PHE A 743 15.14 2.94 -17.79
N GLU A 744 16.04 3.09 -16.82
CA GLU A 744 17.07 2.09 -16.52
C GLU A 744 16.44 0.75 -16.12
N VAL A 745 15.39 0.77 -15.33
CA VAL A 745 14.70 -0.44 -14.85
C VAL A 745 14.11 -1.28 -16.00
N LEU A 746 13.70 -0.63 -17.09
CA LEU A 746 13.15 -1.28 -18.29
C LEU A 746 14.22 -1.59 -19.34
N ALA A 747 15.44 -1.09 -19.18
CA ALA A 747 16.53 -1.26 -20.14
C ALA A 747 17.15 -2.66 -20.03
N SER A 748 17.52 -3.23 -21.18
CA SER A 748 18.27 -4.48 -21.22
C SER A 748 19.68 -4.33 -20.62
N PRO A 749 20.31 -5.42 -20.16
CA PRO A 749 21.69 -5.36 -19.67
C PRO A 749 22.69 -4.79 -20.72
N ASP A 750 22.46 -5.10 -22.00
CA ASP A 750 23.29 -4.58 -23.11
C ASP A 750 23.10 -3.07 -23.29
N ASP A 751 21.88 -2.56 -23.18
CA ASP A 751 21.60 -1.12 -23.27
C ASP A 751 22.25 -0.36 -22.11
N LYS A 752 22.20 -0.92 -20.89
CA LYS A 752 22.88 -0.35 -19.71
C LYS A 752 24.40 -0.30 -19.91
N ALA A 753 24.97 -1.38 -20.42
CA ALA A 753 26.41 -1.44 -20.71
C ALA A 753 26.80 -0.42 -21.79
N ALA A 754 26.02 -0.33 -22.87
CA ALA A 754 26.23 0.62 -23.94
C ALA A 754 26.09 2.09 -23.48
N PHE A 755 25.12 2.37 -22.60
CA PHE A 755 24.97 3.70 -21.99
C PHE A 755 26.19 4.06 -21.15
N ARG A 756 26.68 3.14 -20.31
CA ARG A 756 27.86 3.34 -19.45
C ARG A 756 29.10 3.59 -20.32
N GLU A 757 29.32 2.81 -21.40
CA GLU A 757 30.45 2.99 -22.32
C GLU A 757 30.42 4.38 -22.99
N ARG A 758 29.24 4.86 -23.42
CA ARG A 758 29.09 6.20 -23.98
C ARG A 758 29.37 7.30 -22.95
N LEU A 759 28.91 7.14 -21.72
CA LEU A 759 29.16 8.08 -20.63
C LEU A 759 30.66 8.17 -20.32
N GLU A 760 31.33 7.02 -20.18
CA GLU A 760 32.78 6.97 -19.91
C GLU A 760 33.58 7.62 -21.04
N ARG A 761 33.22 7.36 -22.29
CA ARG A 761 33.83 7.98 -23.47
C ARG A 761 33.66 9.51 -23.47
N PHE A 762 32.45 9.96 -23.16
CA PHE A 762 32.16 11.40 -23.06
C PHE A 762 32.97 12.08 -21.96
N TYR A 763 33.15 11.45 -20.80
CA TYR A 763 34.05 11.97 -19.77
C TYR A 763 35.53 12.04 -20.22
N GLN A 764 35.99 11.06 -20.98
CA GLN A 764 37.34 11.07 -21.49
C GLN A 764 37.59 12.22 -22.51
N GLU A 765 36.59 12.51 -23.32
CA GLU A 765 36.63 13.59 -24.31
C GLU A 765 36.50 14.98 -23.66
N ALA A 766 35.65 15.12 -22.66
CA ALA A 766 35.40 16.37 -21.93
C ALA A 766 36.51 16.74 -20.93
N ALA A 767 37.36 15.77 -20.52
CA ALA A 767 38.39 16.01 -19.53
C ALA A 767 39.49 16.95 -20.13
N PRO A 768 39.76 18.11 -19.51
CA PRO A 768 40.89 18.94 -19.93
C PRO A 768 42.21 18.17 -19.73
N PRO A 769 43.25 18.38 -20.57
CA PRO A 769 44.49 17.59 -20.58
C PRO A 769 45.30 17.62 -19.26
N ARG A 770 44.79 18.21 -18.19
CA ARG A 770 45.44 18.34 -16.86
C ARG A 770 44.86 17.45 -15.75
N LEU A 771 43.91 16.58 -16.05
CA LEU A 771 43.34 15.61 -15.09
C LEU A 771 43.63 14.15 -15.46
N ARG A 772 44.70 13.91 -16.24
CA ARG A 772 45.25 12.57 -16.45
C ARG A 772 46.24 12.19 -15.36
#